data_91079b933b1cd8bf203d5293dad729ad
#
_entry.id   91079b933b1cd8bf203d5293dad729ad
#
_cell.length_a   1.000
_cell.length_b   1.000
_cell.length_c   1.000
_cell.angle_alpha   90.00
_cell.angle_beta   90.00
_cell.angle_gamma   90.00
#
_symmetry.space_group_name_H-M   'P 1'
#
loop_
_entity.id
_entity.type
_entity.pdbx_description
1 polymer ?
#
loop_
_entity_poly.entity_id
_entity_poly.type
_entity_poly.pdbx_seq_one_letter_code
_entity_poly.pdbx_strand_id
1 'polypeptide(L)'
;MTQPLLTPHQSQHVAWLLTRRAAGDTVESLASTLVDSQVDLNPHQVDAALFACRNPLSRGVILADEVGLGKTIEAGLVISQRWAERRRKVLIIVPANLRKQWHQELQDKFSLQGLILEAKNYNAIRKQERQNPFLMASGPIICSYQFAKAKANDIKEIAWDLVVLDEAHRLRNVYKTSNVIAKTLKEAMAHVHSKVLLTATPLQNSLLELYGLVSIIDDRVFGDLDSFRAQFTTNGRDQAFGALRERLSAVCKRTLRKQVQPYVSYTARKAIVQEFTPSSEEQELSRLVAEYLRRPNLQALPQSQRQLISLVLWKLLASSTHAIAGALETMAKRLQGVLDASPVVDLTEELDEDYESLDEIAEEFVDGEDNSAPDAAGPSKEERAAISSEIDELRHFKTLATSIRDNSKGKALLTALDRAFAELDRLGAAKKAIIFTESRRTQDYLLSLLADTRYGDGIVLFNGTNSDARAQAIYKDWTKRHEGTDRVTGSKTADTRAALVEHFKDRGTVMIATEAGAEGINLQFCSLVINYDLPWNPQRIEQRIGRCHRYGQKHDVVVVNFVDRSNEADARVYELLEQKFQLFDGVFGASDEVLGAIGSGVDFERRIADIYQNCRNPSEIKASFEQLQLDLSGEINEAMVKTRQVLLENFDEEVQDKLRVRAEDSRSARSRFERMLMELSRAELGDCASFDDDGFHLRRTPDGIEASGLSAIELGRYELPRRSGDAHLYRINHPLAQWIAQQAKTRALDGAKLVFDYDGYGTKISTLEPYRGKAGWLTLKLVSVEALGNQEQHLLVAASTADGVALAEDDPEKLLRLPATTRAAGLFNSAGDATLAADVASRKTELLRDINQRNLGYFEQEVQKLDAWADDLKLGLEQEIKEIDREIKEVHRTAATSPTLEEKLAHQKRQRELEGMRSKLRRELFIRQDEVEAQRNDLISQLEGQLEQQVEEHTLFTIEWELA
;
A
#
# COMPACT_ATOMS: atom_id res chain seq x y z
N MET A 1 23.48 -9.91 -38.68
CA MET A 1 24.85 -9.73 -38.16
C MET A 1 24.80 -10.13 -36.70
N THR A 2 25.61 -11.14 -36.30
CA THR A 2 25.71 -11.54 -34.89
C THR A 2 26.29 -10.35 -34.08
N GLN A 3 25.55 -9.84 -33.07
CA GLN A 3 26.09 -8.83 -32.16
C GLN A 3 27.36 -9.40 -31.53
N PRO A 4 28.44 -8.61 -31.43
CA PRO A 4 29.64 -9.05 -30.78
C PRO A 4 29.39 -9.35 -29.30
N LEU A 5 29.91 -10.50 -28.83
CA LEU A 5 29.80 -10.93 -27.45
C LEU A 5 30.69 -10.01 -26.57
N LEU A 6 30.23 -9.73 -25.35
CA LEU A 6 31.07 -9.05 -24.36
C LEU A 6 32.32 -9.88 -24.05
N THR A 7 33.47 -9.23 -23.92
CA THR A 7 34.67 -9.86 -23.38
C THR A 7 34.48 -10.17 -21.87
N PRO A 8 35.28 -11.10 -21.30
CA PRO A 8 35.17 -11.39 -19.84
C PRO A 8 35.36 -10.15 -18.96
N HIS A 9 36.17 -9.18 -19.35
CA HIS A 9 36.38 -7.91 -18.63
C HIS A 9 35.13 -7.00 -18.73
N GLN A 10 34.51 -6.92 -19.92
CA GLN A 10 33.25 -6.18 -20.09
C GLN A 10 32.11 -6.86 -19.35
N SER A 11 32.04 -8.21 -19.35
CA SER A 11 31.06 -8.96 -18.55
C SER A 11 31.15 -8.64 -17.06
N GLN A 12 32.37 -8.58 -16.50
CA GLN A 12 32.60 -8.21 -15.10
C GLN A 12 32.16 -6.77 -14.82
N HIS A 13 32.51 -5.81 -15.70
CA HIS A 13 32.06 -4.41 -15.58
C HIS A 13 30.52 -4.31 -15.59
N VAL A 14 29.86 -4.95 -16.57
CA VAL A 14 28.39 -4.95 -16.69
C VAL A 14 27.73 -5.62 -15.48
N ALA A 15 28.27 -6.75 -15.00
CA ALA A 15 27.74 -7.43 -13.82
C ALA A 15 27.79 -6.55 -12.56
N TRP A 16 28.87 -5.78 -12.37
CA TRP A 16 28.97 -4.81 -11.29
C TRP A 16 28.01 -3.63 -11.50
N LEU A 17 27.85 -3.09 -12.70
CA LEU A 17 26.87 -2.03 -13.00
C LEU A 17 25.44 -2.44 -12.66
N LEU A 18 25.06 -3.68 -12.98
CA LEU A 18 23.73 -4.23 -12.73
C LEU A 18 23.45 -4.54 -11.25
N THR A 19 24.49 -4.78 -10.44
CA THR A 19 24.34 -5.29 -9.07
C THR A 19 24.94 -4.38 -7.99
N ARG A 20 25.57 -3.26 -8.36
CA ARG A 20 26.12 -2.29 -7.39
C ARG A 20 25.01 -1.60 -6.60
N ARG A 21 25.32 -1.18 -5.39
CA ARG A 21 24.46 -0.34 -4.58
C ARG A 21 24.66 1.11 -4.98
N ALA A 22 23.75 1.66 -5.77
CA ALA A 22 23.78 3.08 -6.16
C ALA A 22 23.20 3.98 -5.05
N ALA A 23 23.50 5.28 -5.11
CA ALA A 23 22.95 6.29 -4.20
C ALA A 23 21.40 6.34 -4.30
N GLY A 24 20.69 6.46 -3.15
CA GLY A 24 19.23 6.33 -3.07
C GLY A 24 18.42 7.46 -3.71
N ASP A 25 19.06 8.53 -4.20
CA ASP A 25 18.41 9.73 -4.73
C ASP A 25 18.33 9.78 -6.28
N THR A 26 18.85 8.77 -6.97
CA THR A 26 18.87 8.69 -8.44
C THR A 26 17.91 7.67 -9.00
N VAL A 27 17.43 7.88 -10.24
CA VAL A 27 16.58 6.91 -10.96
C VAL A 27 17.35 5.61 -11.23
N GLU A 28 18.67 5.70 -11.41
CA GLU A 28 19.54 4.54 -11.57
C GLU A 28 19.53 3.62 -10.33
N SER A 29 19.39 4.19 -9.13
CA SER A 29 19.30 3.38 -7.91
C SER A 29 18.05 2.49 -7.91
N LEU A 30 16.94 2.99 -8.48
CA LEU A 30 15.70 2.24 -8.64
C LEU A 30 15.67 1.37 -9.91
N ALA A 31 16.67 1.45 -10.81
CA ALA A 31 16.59 0.80 -12.12
C ALA A 31 16.34 -0.71 -12.01
N SER A 32 17.00 -1.41 -11.08
CA SER A 32 16.76 -2.83 -10.84
C SER A 32 15.33 -3.11 -10.36
N THR A 33 14.83 -2.29 -9.44
CA THR A 33 13.45 -2.37 -8.90
C THR A 33 12.40 -2.08 -9.98
N LEU A 34 12.68 -1.09 -10.87
CA LEU A 34 11.79 -0.74 -11.98
C LEU A 34 11.69 -1.85 -13.01
N VAL A 35 12.79 -2.55 -13.29
CA VAL A 35 12.82 -3.70 -14.21
C VAL A 35 12.15 -4.93 -13.60
N ASP A 36 12.36 -5.17 -12.30
CA ASP A 36 11.76 -6.31 -11.59
C ASP A 36 10.25 -6.16 -11.38
N SER A 37 9.71 -4.93 -11.42
CA SER A 37 8.29 -4.68 -11.25
C SER A 37 7.48 -5.12 -12.48
N GLN A 38 6.42 -5.89 -12.24
CA GLN A 38 5.49 -6.35 -13.30
C GLN A 38 4.32 -5.37 -13.50
N VAL A 39 4.60 -4.07 -13.45
CA VAL A 39 3.59 -3.01 -13.53
C VAL A 39 4.00 -1.96 -14.55
N ASP A 40 3.04 -1.41 -15.29
CA ASP A 40 3.24 -0.16 -16.01
C ASP A 40 3.37 0.98 -15.02
N LEU A 41 4.59 1.45 -14.83
CA LEU A 41 4.93 2.46 -13.84
C LEU A 41 4.62 3.86 -14.36
N ASN A 42 3.91 4.62 -13.55
CA ASN A 42 3.65 6.02 -13.84
C ASN A 42 4.73 6.92 -13.21
N PRO A 43 5.06 8.07 -13.85
CA PRO A 43 6.13 8.96 -13.38
C PRO A 43 5.97 9.42 -11.93
N HIS A 44 4.74 9.70 -11.47
CA HIS A 44 4.46 10.11 -10.10
C HIS A 44 4.79 9.01 -9.09
N GLN A 45 4.56 7.73 -9.42
CA GLN A 45 4.87 6.60 -8.56
C GLN A 45 6.38 6.43 -8.36
N VAL A 46 7.15 6.62 -9.43
CA VAL A 46 8.62 6.61 -9.35
C VAL A 46 9.12 7.80 -8.54
N ASP A 47 8.56 8.99 -8.75
CA ASP A 47 8.93 10.20 -8.00
C ASP A 47 8.58 10.08 -6.50
N ALA A 48 7.45 9.46 -6.15
CA ALA A 48 7.07 9.16 -4.77
C ALA A 48 8.04 8.15 -4.11
N ALA A 49 8.44 7.10 -4.84
CA ALA A 49 9.40 6.13 -4.33
C ALA A 49 10.80 6.74 -4.13
N LEU A 50 11.27 7.57 -5.07
CA LEU A 50 12.51 8.33 -4.93
C LEU A 50 12.45 9.27 -3.74
N PHE A 51 11.35 9.99 -3.54
CA PHE A 51 11.16 10.86 -2.39
C PHE A 51 11.30 10.09 -1.07
N ALA A 52 10.73 8.89 -0.97
CA ALA A 52 10.82 8.05 0.22
C ALA A 52 12.22 7.45 0.47
N CYS A 53 13.02 7.27 -0.59
CA CYS A 53 14.36 6.68 -0.49
C CYS A 53 15.49 7.71 -0.42
N ARG A 54 15.21 8.99 -0.76
CA ARG A 54 16.22 10.02 -1.02
C ARG A 54 17.13 10.32 0.16
N ASN A 55 16.55 10.59 1.33
CA ASN A 55 17.31 11.04 2.50
C ASN A 55 17.49 9.89 3.50
N PRO A 56 18.74 9.37 3.70
CA PRO A 56 18.99 8.27 4.62
C PRO A 56 18.79 8.66 6.11
N LEU A 57 18.84 9.94 6.45
CA LEU A 57 18.59 10.44 7.80
C LEU A 57 17.11 10.63 8.11
N SER A 58 16.25 10.64 7.08
CA SER A 58 14.81 10.75 7.26
C SER A 58 14.24 9.54 8.01
N ARG A 59 13.44 9.82 9.05
CA ARG A 59 12.74 8.77 9.81
C ARG A 59 11.50 8.22 9.13
N GLY A 60 11.12 8.77 7.99
CA GLY A 60 10.03 8.30 7.18
C GLY A 60 9.30 9.40 6.42
N VAL A 61 8.27 9.00 5.69
CA VAL A 61 7.49 9.88 4.81
C VAL A 61 6.00 9.56 4.84
N ILE A 62 5.19 10.55 4.46
CA ILE A 62 3.77 10.38 4.14
C ILE A 62 3.63 10.44 2.62
N LEU A 63 3.16 9.38 2.01
CA LEU A 63 2.74 9.34 0.61
C LEU A 63 1.23 9.58 0.57
N ALA A 64 0.85 10.77 0.11
CA ALA A 64 -0.49 11.31 0.25
C ALA A 64 -1.19 11.52 -1.10
N ASP A 65 -0.83 10.74 -2.11
CA ASP A 65 -1.42 10.80 -3.43
C ASP A 65 -2.92 10.49 -3.40
N GLU A 66 -3.70 11.14 -4.27
CA GLU A 66 -5.15 10.93 -4.33
C GLU A 66 -5.52 9.46 -4.58
N VAL A 67 -6.74 9.10 -4.18
CA VAL A 67 -7.27 7.73 -4.39
C VAL A 67 -7.19 7.35 -5.88
N GLY A 68 -6.75 6.12 -6.16
CA GLY A 68 -6.65 5.59 -7.53
C GLY A 68 -5.33 5.90 -8.26
N LEU A 69 -4.42 6.67 -7.68
CA LEU A 69 -3.09 6.93 -8.27
C LEU A 69 -2.06 5.82 -8.00
N GLY A 70 -2.40 4.86 -7.12
CA GLY A 70 -1.60 3.65 -6.93
C GLY A 70 -0.60 3.71 -5.78
N LYS A 71 -0.97 4.28 -4.64
CA LYS A 71 -0.15 4.32 -3.41
C LYS A 71 0.46 2.97 -3.01
N THR A 72 -0.27 1.87 -3.20
CA THR A 72 0.26 0.52 -2.97
C THR A 72 1.46 0.20 -3.87
N ILE A 73 1.47 0.71 -5.12
CA ILE A 73 2.59 0.56 -6.05
C ILE A 73 3.78 1.41 -5.59
N GLU A 74 3.55 2.65 -5.17
CA GLU A 74 4.57 3.53 -4.62
C GLU A 74 5.29 2.87 -3.43
N ALA A 75 4.52 2.37 -2.47
CA ALA A 75 5.07 1.65 -1.32
C ALA A 75 5.73 0.32 -1.73
N GLY A 76 5.16 -0.40 -2.70
CA GLY A 76 5.74 -1.61 -3.26
C GLY A 76 7.12 -1.37 -3.88
N LEU A 77 7.31 -0.25 -4.59
CA LEU A 77 8.61 0.18 -5.10
C LEU A 77 9.61 0.45 -3.95
N VAL A 78 9.19 1.14 -2.89
CA VAL A 78 10.02 1.39 -1.71
C VAL A 78 10.41 0.08 -1.02
N ILE A 79 9.45 -0.84 -0.83
CA ILE A 79 9.69 -2.16 -0.23
C ILE A 79 10.69 -2.94 -1.09
N SER A 80 10.48 -2.99 -2.41
CA SER A 80 11.37 -3.70 -3.34
C SER A 80 12.78 -3.11 -3.36
N GLN A 81 12.90 -1.79 -3.27
CA GLN A 81 14.19 -1.12 -3.17
C GLN A 81 14.91 -1.51 -1.86
N ARG A 82 14.22 -1.44 -0.72
CA ARG A 82 14.80 -1.87 0.57
C ARG A 82 15.18 -3.34 0.56
N TRP A 83 14.37 -4.17 -0.11
CA TRP A 83 14.65 -5.59 -0.27
C TRP A 83 15.90 -5.85 -1.11
N ALA A 84 16.09 -5.11 -2.20
CA ALA A 84 17.30 -5.14 -3.03
C ALA A 84 18.55 -4.67 -2.26
N GLU A 85 18.38 -3.70 -1.36
CA GLU A 85 19.42 -3.23 -0.41
C GLU A 85 19.71 -4.23 0.72
N ARG A 86 19.08 -5.41 0.73
CA ARG A 86 19.15 -6.45 1.79
C ARG A 86 18.57 -6.03 3.14
N ARG A 87 17.76 -4.99 3.19
CA ARG A 87 16.94 -4.57 4.32
C ARG A 87 15.61 -5.30 4.27
N ARG A 88 15.55 -6.48 4.92
CA ARG A 88 14.47 -7.45 4.70
C ARG A 88 13.45 -7.55 5.85
N LYS A 89 13.70 -6.91 6.98
CA LYS A 89 12.75 -6.86 8.08
C LYS A 89 11.70 -5.79 7.80
N VAL A 90 10.67 -6.17 7.07
CA VAL A 90 9.59 -5.27 6.61
C VAL A 90 8.28 -5.66 7.26
N LEU A 91 7.64 -4.70 7.95
CA LEU A 91 6.31 -4.84 8.53
C LEU A 91 5.32 -3.95 7.78
N ILE A 92 4.17 -4.51 7.41
CA ILE A 92 3.09 -3.79 6.70
C ILE A 92 1.83 -3.92 7.57
N ILE A 93 1.36 -2.79 8.08
CA ILE A 93 0.16 -2.69 8.92
C ILE A 93 -0.94 -2.03 8.09
N VAL A 94 -2.04 -2.75 7.91
CA VAL A 94 -3.14 -2.36 7.01
C VAL A 94 -4.50 -2.58 7.69
N PRO A 95 -5.60 -2.00 7.18
CA PRO A 95 -6.94 -2.46 7.53
C PRO A 95 -7.11 -3.97 7.28
N ALA A 96 -7.93 -4.63 8.09
CA ALA A 96 -8.09 -6.09 8.05
C ALA A 96 -8.45 -6.59 6.64
N ASN A 97 -9.34 -5.89 5.96
CA ASN A 97 -9.80 -6.18 4.60
C ASN A 97 -8.74 -6.00 3.50
N LEU A 98 -7.65 -5.30 3.75
CA LEU A 98 -6.60 -5.06 2.75
C LEU A 98 -5.42 -6.05 2.86
N ARG A 99 -5.35 -6.91 3.89
CA ARG A 99 -4.25 -7.85 4.11
C ARG A 99 -4.01 -8.78 2.91
N LYS A 100 -5.08 -9.40 2.41
CA LYS A 100 -5.03 -10.33 1.27
C LYS A 100 -4.65 -9.60 -0.03
N GLN A 101 -5.18 -8.38 -0.23
CA GLN A 101 -4.84 -7.54 -1.37
C GLN A 101 -3.34 -7.19 -1.36
N TRP A 102 -2.80 -6.74 -0.24
CA TRP A 102 -1.38 -6.43 -0.10
C TRP A 102 -0.49 -7.64 -0.37
N HIS A 103 -0.85 -8.80 0.18
CA HIS A 103 -0.15 -10.06 -0.07
C HIS A 103 -0.11 -10.38 -1.57
N GLN A 104 -1.27 -10.31 -2.24
CA GLN A 104 -1.39 -10.59 -3.66
C GLN A 104 -0.62 -9.57 -4.51
N GLU A 105 -0.74 -8.27 -4.22
CA GLU A 105 -0.06 -7.23 -4.98
C GLU A 105 1.46 -7.31 -4.85
N LEU A 106 1.99 -7.63 -3.67
CA LEU A 106 3.43 -7.86 -3.48
C LEU A 106 3.93 -9.06 -4.29
N GLN A 107 3.16 -10.15 -4.31
CA GLN A 107 3.51 -11.34 -5.05
C GLN A 107 3.44 -11.10 -6.56
N ASP A 108 2.31 -10.59 -7.08
CA ASP A 108 2.05 -10.47 -8.52
C ASP A 108 2.89 -9.37 -9.17
N LYS A 109 3.06 -8.24 -8.47
CA LYS A 109 3.70 -7.05 -9.05
C LYS A 109 5.18 -6.93 -8.73
N PHE A 110 5.61 -7.43 -7.58
CA PHE A 110 6.98 -7.27 -7.08
C PHE A 110 7.67 -8.61 -6.80
N SER A 111 6.97 -9.73 -6.98
CA SER A 111 7.49 -11.09 -6.71
C SER A 111 8.03 -11.27 -5.28
N LEU A 112 7.44 -10.56 -4.33
CA LEU A 112 7.74 -10.66 -2.91
C LEU A 112 6.67 -11.50 -2.21
N GLN A 113 7.04 -12.67 -1.72
CA GLN A 113 6.12 -13.51 -0.94
C GLN A 113 6.01 -12.96 0.48
N GLY A 114 4.89 -12.30 0.78
CA GLY A 114 4.58 -11.82 2.12
C GLY A 114 4.00 -12.92 3.01
N LEU A 115 4.08 -12.75 4.34
CA LEU A 115 3.41 -13.58 5.32
C LEU A 115 2.30 -12.77 6.00
N ILE A 116 1.04 -13.22 5.90
CA ILE A 116 -0.05 -12.64 6.68
C ILE A 116 -0.03 -13.26 8.07
N LEU A 117 0.15 -12.43 9.12
CA LEU A 117 0.02 -12.87 10.52
C LEU A 117 -1.34 -12.47 11.08
N GLU A 118 -2.04 -13.49 11.59
CA GLU A 118 -3.33 -13.41 12.25
C GLU A 118 -3.27 -14.16 13.58
N ALA A 119 -4.26 -13.98 14.47
CA ALA A 119 -4.27 -14.62 15.77
C ALA A 119 -4.12 -16.16 15.70
N LYS A 120 -4.78 -16.78 14.71
CA LYS A 120 -4.79 -18.24 14.53
C LYS A 120 -3.39 -18.79 14.18
N ASN A 121 -2.78 -18.27 13.11
CA ASN A 121 -1.46 -18.75 12.67
C ASN A 121 -0.32 -18.29 13.59
N TYR A 122 -0.41 -17.08 14.16
CA TYR A 122 0.54 -16.57 15.13
C TYR A 122 0.67 -17.49 16.35
N ASN A 123 -0.47 -17.88 16.95
CA ASN A 123 -0.47 -18.77 18.10
C ASN A 123 0.04 -20.17 17.77
N ALA A 124 -0.27 -20.69 16.57
CA ALA A 124 0.23 -21.98 16.08
C ALA A 124 1.77 -21.96 15.92
N ILE A 125 2.32 -20.94 15.24
CA ILE A 125 3.77 -20.77 15.05
C ILE A 125 4.47 -20.61 16.40
N ARG A 126 3.96 -19.75 17.29
CA ARG A 126 4.55 -19.50 18.62
C ARG A 126 4.58 -20.78 19.48
N LYS A 127 3.54 -21.62 19.38
CA LYS A 127 3.48 -22.89 20.09
C LYS A 127 4.47 -23.93 19.55
N GLN A 128 4.64 -23.97 18.22
CA GLN A 128 5.51 -24.91 17.53
C GLN A 128 6.98 -24.52 17.68
N GLU A 129 7.34 -23.30 17.39
CA GLU A 129 8.73 -22.83 17.30
C GLU A 129 9.26 -22.20 18.58
N ARG A 130 8.39 -21.87 19.55
CA ARG A 130 8.72 -21.21 20.83
C ARG A 130 9.48 -19.87 20.66
N GLN A 131 9.40 -19.26 19.51
CA GLN A 131 10.03 -17.97 19.17
C GLN A 131 8.99 -16.95 18.78
N ASN A 132 9.41 -15.68 18.68
CA ASN A 132 8.55 -14.60 18.20
C ASN A 132 8.24 -14.83 16.70
N PRO A 133 6.98 -15.05 16.30
CA PRO A 133 6.61 -15.34 14.91
C PRO A 133 7.01 -14.24 13.91
N PHE A 134 7.16 -13.00 14.36
CA PHE A 134 7.66 -11.92 13.51
C PHE A 134 9.13 -12.09 13.07
N LEU A 135 9.91 -12.95 13.72
CA LEU A 135 11.30 -13.25 13.33
C LEU A 135 11.40 -14.35 12.28
N MET A 136 10.36 -15.15 12.13
CA MET A 136 10.37 -16.38 11.32
C MET A 136 10.11 -16.16 9.83
N ALA A 137 9.66 -14.96 9.44
CA ALA A 137 9.25 -14.70 8.06
C ALA A 137 10.45 -14.54 7.14
N SER A 138 10.42 -15.23 6.01
CA SER A 138 11.38 -15.08 4.90
C SER A 138 11.01 -13.93 3.97
N GLY A 139 9.84 -13.29 4.16
CA GLY A 139 9.29 -12.21 3.36
C GLY A 139 8.71 -11.07 4.21
N PRO A 140 8.15 -10.00 3.59
CA PRO A 140 7.44 -8.96 4.30
C PRO A 140 6.29 -9.52 5.14
N ILE A 141 6.09 -8.99 6.34
CA ILE A 141 5.00 -9.41 7.23
C ILE A 141 3.84 -8.42 7.09
N ILE A 142 2.63 -8.96 6.93
CA ILE A 142 1.41 -8.20 6.78
C ILE A 142 0.48 -8.51 7.95
N CYS A 143 -0.04 -7.50 8.64
CA CYS A 143 -1.00 -7.68 9.71
C CYS A 143 -2.02 -6.54 9.80
N SER A 144 -3.10 -6.73 10.56
CA SER A 144 -4.09 -5.68 10.80
C SER A 144 -3.67 -4.74 11.93
N TYR A 145 -4.27 -3.54 11.98
CA TYR A 145 -4.06 -2.56 13.04
C TYR A 145 -4.39 -3.12 14.43
N GLN A 146 -5.50 -3.86 14.56
CA GLN A 146 -5.92 -4.46 15.82
C GLN A 146 -4.96 -5.56 16.27
N PHE A 147 -4.55 -6.41 15.33
CA PHE A 147 -3.55 -7.45 15.61
C PHE A 147 -2.21 -6.84 16.02
N ALA A 148 -1.74 -5.81 15.32
CA ALA A 148 -0.51 -5.11 15.64
C ALA A 148 -0.58 -4.45 17.05
N LYS A 149 -1.71 -3.83 17.43
CA LYS A 149 -1.96 -3.34 18.79
C LYS A 149 -1.84 -4.48 19.81
N ALA A 150 -2.51 -5.61 19.58
CA ALA A 150 -2.51 -6.76 20.49
C ALA A 150 -1.12 -7.41 20.65
N LYS A 151 -0.23 -7.24 19.66
CA LYS A 151 1.13 -7.80 19.62
C LYS A 151 2.22 -6.71 19.66
N ALA A 152 1.90 -5.54 20.18
CA ALA A 152 2.80 -4.39 20.20
C ALA A 152 4.15 -4.66 20.88
N ASN A 153 4.16 -5.46 21.96
CA ASN A 153 5.40 -5.85 22.65
C ASN A 153 6.29 -6.72 21.78
N ASP A 154 5.70 -7.70 21.08
CA ASP A 154 6.45 -8.60 20.20
C ASP A 154 7.00 -7.83 18.97
N ILE A 155 6.27 -6.80 18.48
CA ILE A 155 6.73 -5.89 17.41
C ILE A 155 7.90 -5.02 17.88
N LYS A 156 7.83 -4.50 19.12
CA LYS A 156 8.86 -3.65 19.72
C LYS A 156 10.21 -4.33 19.88
N GLU A 157 10.24 -5.65 20.06
CA GLU A 157 11.45 -6.44 20.21
C GLU A 157 12.29 -6.55 18.91
N ILE A 158 11.74 -6.17 17.75
CA ILE A 158 12.36 -6.39 16.45
C ILE A 158 12.92 -5.07 15.90
N ALA A 159 14.16 -5.11 15.45
CA ALA A 159 14.77 -4.00 14.70
C ALA A 159 14.27 -4.05 13.24
N TRP A 160 13.13 -3.38 12.98
CA TRP A 160 12.55 -3.28 11.65
C TRP A 160 13.36 -2.36 10.74
N ASP A 161 13.61 -2.82 9.52
CA ASP A 161 14.26 -2.00 8.47
C ASP A 161 13.26 -1.00 7.85
N LEU A 162 11.98 -1.41 7.76
CA LEU A 162 10.91 -0.59 7.21
C LEU A 162 9.56 -0.97 7.84
N VAL A 163 8.76 0.02 8.21
CA VAL A 163 7.35 -0.17 8.56
C VAL A 163 6.48 0.65 7.61
N VAL A 164 5.51 -0.01 6.97
CA VAL A 164 4.52 0.61 6.09
C VAL A 164 3.16 0.59 6.78
N LEU A 165 2.49 1.73 6.81
CA LEU A 165 1.17 1.91 7.44
C LEU A 165 0.20 2.38 6.35
N ASP A 166 -0.70 1.50 5.92
CA ASP A 166 -1.70 1.86 4.92
C ASP A 166 -2.99 2.38 5.57
N GLU A 167 -3.68 3.29 4.89
CA GLU A 167 -4.81 4.05 5.43
C GLU A 167 -4.47 4.70 6.79
N ALA A 168 -3.29 5.33 6.83
CA ALA A 168 -2.71 5.89 8.06
C ALA A 168 -3.55 7.02 8.68
N HIS A 169 -4.57 7.55 7.98
CA HIS A 169 -5.53 8.51 8.53
C HIS A 169 -6.22 7.99 9.80
N ARG A 170 -6.30 6.68 10.03
CA ARG A 170 -6.80 6.05 11.26
C ARG A 170 -5.97 6.43 12.49
N LEU A 171 -4.71 6.80 12.32
CA LEU A 171 -3.78 7.15 13.39
C LEU A 171 -3.67 8.66 13.62
N ARG A 172 -4.30 9.52 12.80
CA ARG A 172 -4.19 10.98 12.83
C ARG A 172 -4.50 11.62 14.20
N ASN A 173 -5.35 10.97 15.00
CA ASN A 173 -5.74 11.45 16.33
C ASN A 173 -4.87 10.84 17.46
N VAL A 174 -3.61 10.49 17.21
CA VAL A 174 -2.69 9.89 18.20
C VAL A 174 -2.50 10.75 19.45
N TYR A 175 -2.70 12.07 19.36
CA TYR A 175 -2.65 13.02 20.48
C TYR A 175 -3.86 12.93 21.42
N LYS A 176 -4.98 12.33 20.99
CA LYS A 176 -6.17 12.11 21.83
C LYS A 176 -5.96 10.90 22.75
N THR A 177 -6.40 11.00 23.99
CA THR A 177 -6.31 9.89 24.97
C THR A 177 -7.17 8.69 24.58
N SER A 178 -8.25 8.91 23.87
CA SER A 178 -9.18 7.87 23.41
C SER A 178 -8.63 6.99 22.30
N ASN A 179 -7.65 7.46 21.51
CA ASN A 179 -7.08 6.64 20.43
C ASN A 179 -5.94 5.74 20.93
N VAL A 180 -6.32 4.65 21.61
CA VAL A 180 -5.37 3.69 22.20
C VAL A 180 -4.53 2.99 21.12
N ILE A 181 -5.13 2.64 19.98
CA ILE A 181 -4.43 1.96 18.87
C ILE A 181 -3.25 2.81 18.38
N ALA A 182 -3.51 4.08 18.06
CA ALA A 182 -2.48 4.96 17.53
C ALA A 182 -1.33 5.17 18.53
N LYS A 183 -1.64 5.34 19.83
CA LYS A 183 -0.62 5.48 20.87
C LYS A 183 0.23 4.24 21.04
N THR A 184 -0.42 3.06 21.17
CA THR A 184 0.29 1.79 21.35
C THR A 184 1.21 1.50 20.16
N LEU A 185 0.75 1.75 18.92
CA LEU A 185 1.57 1.55 17.73
C LEU A 185 2.69 2.58 17.62
N LYS A 186 2.45 3.87 17.94
CA LYS A 186 3.51 4.88 17.99
C LYS A 186 4.63 4.46 18.94
N GLU A 187 4.29 3.98 20.13
CA GLU A 187 5.26 3.51 21.13
C GLU A 187 5.99 2.23 20.67
N ALA A 188 5.27 1.28 20.07
CA ALA A 188 5.88 0.04 19.55
C ALA A 188 6.89 0.29 18.42
N MET A 189 6.68 1.37 17.64
CA MET A 189 7.52 1.72 16.48
C MET A 189 8.47 2.90 16.76
N ALA A 190 8.61 3.36 18.00
CA ALA A 190 9.43 4.54 18.33
C ALA A 190 10.92 4.38 17.91
N HIS A 191 11.44 3.15 17.95
CA HIS A 191 12.81 2.80 17.58
C HIS A 191 13.00 2.54 16.07
N VAL A 192 11.90 2.43 15.30
CA VAL A 192 11.98 2.16 13.86
C VAL A 192 12.42 3.41 13.12
N HIS A 193 13.50 3.29 12.36
CA HIS A 193 14.08 4.43 11.65
C HIS A 193 13.27 4.77 10.40
N SER A 194 12.89 3.81 9.59
CA SER A 194 12.19 4.06 8.31
C SER A 194 10.71 3.69 8.38
N LYS A 195 9.83 4.69 8.20
CA LYS A 195 8.38 4.53 8.20
C LYS A 195 7.77 5.14 6.94
N VAL A 196 6.81 4.45 6.32
CA VAL A 196 6.04 4.98 5.18
C VAL A 196 4.57 4.94 5.54
N LEU A 197 3.94 6.10 5.61
CA LEU A 197 2.53 6.26 5.86
C LEU A 197 1.80 6.52 4.54
N LEU A 198 0.81 5.71 4.22
CA LEU A 198 -0.02 5.86 3.03
C LEU A 198 -1.39 6.40 3.43
N THR A 199 -1.80 7.51 2.85
CA THR A 199 -3.13 8.06 3.07
C THR A 199 -3.51 9.02 1.95
N ALA A 200 -4.76 8.99 1.52
CA ALA A 200 -5.27 10.01 0.59
C ALA A 200 -5.64 11.33 1.32
N THR A 201 -5.90 11.24 2.63
CA THR A 201 -6.42 12.36 3.44
C THR A 201 -5.55 12.65 4.66
N PRO A 202 -4.34 13.22 4.47
CA PRO A 202 -3.43 13.52 5.58
C PRO A 202 -3.95 14.64 6.50
N LEU A 203 -4.83 15.49 6.00
CA LEU A 203 -5.43 16.63 6.70
C LEU A 203 -6.91 16.72 6.33
N GLN A 204 -7.79 16.74 7.33
CA GLN A 204 -9.22 16.80 7.12
C GLN A 204 -9.92 17.88 7.96
N ASN A 205 -10.02 17.68 9.27
CA ASN A 205 -10.83 18.53 10.15
C ASN A 205 -10.00 19.51 10.98
N SER A 206 -8.74 19.22 11.24
CA SER A 206 -7.86 20.01 12.08
C SER A 206 -6.39 19.86 11.72
N LEU A 207 -5.61 20.94 11.78
CA LEU A 207 -4.15 20.88 11.67
C LEU A 207 -3.50 19.90 12.67
N LEU A 208 -4.18 19.62 13.79
CA LEU A 208 -3.72 18.65 14.78
C LEU A 208 -3.70 17.21 14.23
N GLU A 209 -4.51 16.89 13.21
CA GLU A 209 -4.49 15.59 12.55
C GLU A 209 -3.18 15.40 11.77
N LEU A 210 -2.73 16.45 11.09
CA LEU A 210 -1.43 16.48 10.41
C LEU A 210 -0.28 16.36 11.41
N TYR A 211 -0.33 17.10 12.51
CA TYR A 211 0.59 16.94 13.64
C TYR A 211 0.64 15.47 14.11
N GLY A 212 -0.53 14.86 14.31
CA GLY A 212 -0.64 13.48 14.73
C GLY A 212 0.09 12.51 13.80
N LEU A 213 -0.15 12.58 12.49
CA LEU A 213 0.50 11.71 11.51
C LEU A 213 2.01 11.93 11.44
N VAL A 214 2.46 13.18 11.40
CA VAL A 214 3.89 13.52 11.35
C VAL A 214 4.60 13.07 12.62
N SER A 215 3.95 13.17 13.79
CA SER A 215 4.52 12.71 15.06
C SER A 215 4.72 11.19 15.16
N ILE A 216 4.06 10.39 14.32
CA ILE A 216 4.32 8.94 14.22
C ILE A 216 5.65 8.70 13.47
N ILE A 217 5.95 9.54 12.50
CA ILE A 217 7.22 9.47 11.76
C ILE A 217 8.35 9.99 12.63
N ASP A 218 8.25 11.25 13.04
CA ASP A 218 9.28 11.94 13.81
C ASP A 218 8.67 13.10 14.62
N ASP A 219 8.75 13.01 15.95
CA ASP A 219 8.25 14.04 16.87
C ASP A 219 9.02 15.37 16.74
N ARG A 220 10.18 15.37 16.08
CA ARG A 220 11.05 16.54 15.94
C ARG A 220 10.68 17.47 14.78
N VAL A 221 9.74 17.09 13.93
CA VAL A 221 9.32 17.92 12.79
C VAL A 221 8.52 19.14 13.23
N PHE A 222 7.63 18.97 14.22
CA PHE A 222 6.67 20.00 14.66
C PHE A 222 6.76 20.35 16.15
N GLY A 223 7.76 19.86 16.87
CA GLY A 223 7.86 20.04 18.31
C GLY A 223 6.80 19.25 19.08
N ASP A 224 6.46 19.71 20.28
CA ASP A 224 5.37 19.12 21.05
C ASP A 224 3.99 19.69 20.64
N LEU A 225 2.92 19.08 21.17
CA LEU A 225 1.55 19.43 20.83
C LEU A 225 1.20 20.88 21.18
N ASP A 226 1.70 21.36 22.30
CA ASP A 226 1.36 22.69 22.83
C ASP A 226 2.10 23.78 22.05
N SER A 227 3.35 23.55 21.68
CA SER A 227 4.12 24.40 20.76
C SER A 227 3.46 24.47 19.38
N PHE A 228 3.01 23.34 18.85
CA PHE A 228 2.31 23.30 17.56
C PHE A 228 0.99 24.08 17.60
N ARG A 229 0.20 23.92 18.67
CA ARG A 229 -1.03 24.70 18.86
C ARG A 229 -0.76 26.19 18.90
N ALA A 230 0.23 26.60 19.70
CA ALA A 230 0.59 28.00 19.87
C ALA A 230 1.00 28.66 18.56
N GLN A 231 1.77 27.97 17.73
CA GLN A 231 2.28 28.51 16.47
C GLN A 231 1.27 28.51 15.34
N PHE A 232 0.58 27.37 15.13
CA PHE A 232 -0.16 27.13 13.89
C PHE A 232 -1.68 27.19 14.02
N THR A 233 -2.23 27.12 15.26
CA THR A 233 -3.68 27.17 15.45
C THR A 233 -4.18 28.52 15.98
N THR A 234 -3.33 29.31 16.63
CA THR A 234 -3.76 30.50 17.40
C THR A 234 -3.34 31.84 16.78
N ASN A 235 -2.23 31.93 16.05
CA ASN A 235 -1.66 33.21 15.59
C ASN A 235 -1.49 33.30 14.06
N GLY A 236 -1.76 34.52 13.50
CA GLY A 236 -1.34 35.10 12.18
C GLY A 236 -1.15 34.12 11.01
N ARG A 237 -2.22 33.86 10.26
CA ARG A 237 -2.34 32.72 9.33
C ARG A 237 -1.29 32.62 8.20
N ASP A 238 -0.86 33.72 7.58
CA ASP A 238 -0.09 33.60 6.30
C ASP A 238 1.40 33.25 6.50
N GLN A 239 2.09 33.84 7.48
CA GLN A 239 3.50 33.52 7.73
C GLN A 239 3.70 32.15 8.38
N ALA A 240 2.78 31.75 9.28
CA ALA A 240 2.79 30.43 9.90
C ALA A 240 2.58 29.29 8.89
N PHE A 241 1.74 29.50 7.87
CA PHE A 241 1.49 28.50 6.84
C PHE A 241 2.71 28.30 5.90
N GLY A 242 3.51 29.36 5.65
CA GLY A 242 4.76 29.21 4.89
C GLY A 242 5.75 28.27 5.57
N ALA A 243 6.01 28.48 6.86
CA ALA A 243 6.90 27.64 7.67
C ALA A 243 6.35 26.21 7.82
N LEU A 244 5.04 26.04 8.02
CA LEU A 244 4.40 24.73 8.10
C LEU A 244 4.54 23.94 6.78
N ARG A 245 4.34 24.62 5.64
CA ARG A 245 4.49 24.04 4.30
C ARG A 245 5.93 23.60 4.04
N GLU A 246 6.91 24.41 4.39
CA GLU A 246 8.32 24.07 4.23
C GLU A 246 8.69 22.81 5.01
N ARG A 247 8.33 22.74 6.29
CA ARG A 247 8.58 21.55 7.13
C ARG A 247 7.83 20.32 6.61
N LEU A 248 6.59 20.49 6.15
CA LEU A 248 5.78 19.41 5.60
C LEU A 248 6.35 18.87 4.29
N SER A 249 6.91 19.73 3.42
CA SER A 249 7.47 19.33 2.13
C SER A 249 8.66 18.35 2.25
N ALA A 250 9.32 18.33 3.40
CA ALA A 250 10.41 17.39 3.69
C ALA A 250 9.91 15.97 4.02
N VAL A 251 8.67 15.82 4.51
CA VAL A 251 8.13 14.54 5.03
C VAL A 251 6.86 14.09 4.33
N CYS A 252 6.22 14.92 3.50
CA CYS A 252 4.97 14.60 2.82
C CYS A 252 5.07 14.85 1.31
N LYS A 253 4.72 13.83 0.53
CA LYS A 253 4.57 13.90 -0.93
C LYS A 253 3.11 13.68 -1.29
N ARG A 254 2.56 14.55 -2.13
CA ARG A 254 1.19 14.45 -2.64
C ARG A 254 1.13 14.78 -4.12
N THR A 255 0.46 13.93 -4.88
CA THR A 255 0.14 14.15 -6.30
C THR A 255 -1.38 14.16 -6.49
N LEU A 256 -1.86 15.08 -7.29
CA LEU A 256 -3.27 15.22 -7.62
C LEU A 256 -3.57 14.54 -8.98
N ARG A 257 -4.77 13.99 -9.12
CA ARG A 257 -5.23 13.40 -10.38
C ARG A 257 -5.13 14.37 -11.56
N LYS A 258 -5.41 15.66 -11.34
CA LYS A 258 -5.26 16.71 -12.35
C LYS A 258 -3.83 16.84 -12.89
N GLN A 259 -2.83 16.58 -12.08
CA GLN A 259 -1.42 16.68 -12.45
C GLN A 259 -0.96 15.51 -13.32
N VAL A 260 -1.60 14.35 -13.20
CA VAL A 260 -1.25 13.14 -13.94
C VAL A 260 -2.11 12.89 -15.19
N GLN A 261 -3.18 13.63 -15.40
CA GLN A 261 -4.05 13.51 -16.59
C GLN A 261 -3.30 13.49 -17.93
N PRO A 262 -2.22 14.25 -18.15
CA PRO A 262 -1.46 14.20 -19.40
C PRO A 262 -0.80 12.84 -19.67
N TYR A 263 -0.58 12.03 -18.65
CA TYR A 263 0.12 10.72 -18.72
C TYR A 263 -0.81 9.54 -18.50
N VAL A 264 -1.95 9.76 -17.84
CA VAL A 264 -2.88 8.71 -17.40
C VAL A 264 -4.27 9.06 -17.93
N SER A 265 -4.72 8.33 -18.95
CA SER A 265 -6.09 8.46 -19.47
C SER A 265 -7.05 7.65 -18.58
N TYR A 266 -8.05 8.31 -18.03
CA TYR A 266 -9.15 7.69 -17.32
C TYR A 266 -10.42 7.74 -18.17
N THR A 267 -11.21 6.67 -18.12
CA THR A 267 -12.54 6.60 -18.71
C THR A 267 -13.59 7.14 -17.75
N ALA A 268 -14.80 7.40 -18.21
CA ALA A 268 -15.90 7.86 -17.36
C ALA A 268 -16.66 6.69 -16.74
N ARG A 269 -17.40 6.97 -15.66
CA ARG A 269 -18.38 6.06 -15.07
C ARG A 269 -19.76 6.48 -15.54
N LYS A 270 -20.64 5.49 -15.77
CA LYS A 270 -22.05 5.71 -16.16
C LYS A 270 -22.93 4.90 -15.24
N ALA A 271 -23.72 5.58 -14.40
CA ALA A 271 -24.66 4.92 -13.51
C ALA A 271 -25.90 4.42 -14.24
N ILE A 272 -26.36 3.24 -13.87
CA ILE A 272 -27.68 2.71 -14.19
C ILE A 272 -28.34 2.29 -12.88
N VAL A 273 -29.47 2.92 -12.55
CA VAL A 273 -30.30 2.52 -11.42
C VAL A 273 -31.32 1.53 -11.89
N GLN A 274 -31.36 0.37 -11.27
CA GLN A 274 -32.39 -0.63 -11.46
C GLN A 274 -33.29 -0.68 -10.24
N GLU A 275 -34.41 -0.02 -10.38
CA GLU A 275 -35.45 -0.05 -9.35
C GLU A 275 -36.25 -1.35 -9.45
N PHE A 276 -36.67 -1.86 -8.28
CA PHE A 276 -37.57 -3.00 -8.18
C PHE A 276 -38.57 -2.79 -7.01
N THR A 277 -39.65 -3.56 -7.02
CA THR A 277 -40.60 -3.59 -5.91
C THR A 277 -40.74 -5.04 -5.45
N PRO A 278 -40.44 -5.35 -4.19
CA PRO A 278 -40.66 -6.68 -3.63
C PRO A 278 -42.09 -7.15 -3.71
N SER A 279 -42.30 -8.45 -3.84
CA SER A 279 -43.62 -9.07 -3.77
C SER A 279 -44.22 -8.90 -2.36
N SER A 280 -45.55 -9.14 -2.25
CA SER A 280 -46.23 -9.08 -0.94
C SER A 280 -45.63 -10.07 0.09
N GLU A 281 -45.17 -11.22 -0.38
CA GLU A 281 -44.53 -12.24 0.48
C GLU A 281 -43.14 -11.82 0.93
N GLU A 282 -42.34 -11.19 0.05
CA GLU A 282 -41.05 -10.63 0.39
C GLU A 282 -41.19 -9.47 1.37
N GLN A 283 -42.20 -8.61 1.19
CA GLN A 283 -42.46 -7.49 2.13
C GLN A 283 -42.88 -8.00 3.52
N GLU A 284 -43.71 -9.01 3.57
CA GLU A 284 -44.14 -9.61 4.85
C GLU A 284 -42.97 -10.28 5.58
N LEU A 285 -42.12 -11.03 4.87
CA LEU A 285 -40.90 -11.59 5.42
C LEU A 285 -39.97 -10.47 5.99
N SER A 286 -39.73 -9.42 5.21
CA SER A 286 -38.92 -8.29 5.63
C SER A 286 -39.48 -7.61 6.87
N ARG A 287 -40.82 -7.39 6.94
CA ARG A 287 -41.47 -6.82 8.09
C ARG A 287 -41.29 -7.68 9.35
N LEU A 288 -41.54 -8.98 9.26
CA LEU A 288 -41.46 -9.91 10.39
C LEU A 288 -40.02 -10.02 10.93
N VAL A 289 -39.02 -10.18 10.05
CA VAL A 289 -37.64 -10.26 10.45
C VAL A 289 -37.15 -8.93 11.04
N ALA A 290 -37.56 -7.79 10.45
CA ALA A 290 -37.26 -6.47 10.98
C ALA A 290 -37.81 -6.25 12.39
N GLU A 291 -39.09 -6.63 12.63
CA GLU A 291 -39.71 -6.56 13.96
C GLU A 291 -39.01 -7.45 14.98
N TYR A 292 -38.57 -8.64 14.56
CA TYR A 292 -37.77 -9.54 15.39
C TYR A 292 -36.42 -8.91 15.78
N LEU A 293 -35.64 -8.43 14.81
CA LEU A 293 -34.28 -7.87 15.06
C LEU A 293 -34.31 -6.63 15.97
N ARG A 294 -35.42 -5.89 15.99
CA ARG A 294 -35.59 -4.69 16.84
C ARG A 294 -35.88 -5.00 18.30
N ARG A 295 -36.14 -6.27 18.69
CA ARG A 295 -36.44 -6.63 20.07
C ARG A 295 -35.19 -6.48 20.97
N PRO A 296 -35.33 -5.96 22.20
CA PRO A 296 -34.19 -5.71 23.09
C PRO A 296 -33.52 -6.99 23.63
N ASN A 297 -34.22 -8.10 23.75
CA ASN A 297 -33.79 -9.32 24.43
C ASN A 297 -33.94 -10.54 23.50
N LEU A 298 -33.02 -10.69 22.54
CA LEU A 298 -32.95 -11.87 21.69
C LEU A 298 -31.98 -12.89 22.27
N GLN A 299 -32.45 -14.14 22.48
CA GLN A 299 -31.62 -15.23 22.99
C GLN A 299 -30.67 -15.81 21.92
N ALA A 300 -31.08 -15.68 20.65
CA ALA A 300 -30.28 -16.14 19.52
C ALA A 300 -28.99 -15.33 19.31
N LEU A 301 -28.93 -14.07 19.75
CA LEU A 301 -27.80 -13.19 19.53
C LEU A 301 -26.95 -13.02 20.81
N PRO A 302 -25.63 -13.34 20.78
CA PRO A 302 -24.73 -13.04 21.90
C PRO A 302 -24.71 -11.56 22.21
N GLN A 303 -24.78 -11.17 23.49
CA GLN A 303 -24.82 -9.74 23.89
C GLN A 303 -23.58 -8.96 23.43
N SER A 304 -22.39 -9.59 23.49
CA SER A 304 -21.11 -8.98 23.09
C SER A 304 -20.98 -8.75 21.59
N GLN A 305 -21.71 -9.47 20.73
CA GLN A 305 -21.61 -9.39 19.28
C GLN A 305 -22.92 -8.94 18.61
N ARG A 306 -23.92 -8.54 19.42
CA ARG A 306 -25.28 -8.28 18.95
C ARG A 306 -25.34 -7.24 17.84
N GLN A 307 -24.65 -6.10 17.98
CA GLN A 307 -24.67 -5.03 16.98
C GLN A 307 -24.10 -5.51 15.64
N LEU A 308 -22.96 -6.21 15.70
CA LEU A 308 -22.31 -6.78 14.52
C LEU A 308 -23.21 -7.77 13.78
N ILE A 309 -23.76 -8.75 14.52
CA ILE A 309 -24.61 -9.79 13.91
C ILE A 309 -25.92 -9.18 13.38
N SER A 310 -26.50 -8.20 14.10
CA SER A 310 -27.68 -7.49 13.59
C SER A 310 -27.40 -6.75 12.28
N LEU A 311 -26.26 -6.09 12.16
CA LEU A 311 -25.85 -5.43 10.91
C LEU A 311 -25.78 -6.44 9.75
N VAL A 312 -25.16 -7.60 9.98
CA VAL A 312 -25.04 -8.64 8.96
C VAL A 312 -26.40 -9.19 8.56
N LEU A 313 -27.30 -9.44 9.54
CA LEU A 313 -28.65 -9.92 9.28
C LEU A 313 -29.48 -8.92 8.46
N TRP A 314 -29.36 -7.61 8.71
CA TRP A 314 -29.99 -6.59 7.88
C TRP A 314 -29.49 -6.63 6.44
N LYS A 315 -28.18 -6.80 6.24
CA LYS A 315 -27.58 -6.92 4.91
C LYS A 315 -28.03 -8.20 4.18
N LEU A 316 -28.05 -9.34 4.89
CA LEU A 316 -28.54 -10.61 4.32
C LEU A 316 -30.01 -10.53 3.92
N LEU A 317 -30.85 -9.84 4.72
CA LEU A 317 -32.26 -9.60 4.41
C LEU A 317 -32.43 -8.78 3.13
N ALA A 318 -31.61 -7.76 2.95
CA ALA A 318 -31.59 -6.93 1.74
C ALA A 318 -30.96 -7.63 0.52
N SER A 319 -30.15 -8.67 0.73
CA SER A 319 -29.48 -9.43 -0.34
C SER A 319 -30.44 -10.40 -1.03
N SER A 320 -30.91 -11.44 -0.34
CA SER A 320 -31.85 -12.41 -0.89
C SER A 320 -32.59 -13.20 0.20
N THR A 321 -33.79 -13.73 -0.18
CA THR A 321 -34.53 -14.62 0.71
C THR A 321 -33.74 -15.89 1.05
N HIS A 322 -32.87 -16.36 0.18
CA HIS A 322 -31.99 -17.52 0.39
C HIS A 322 -30.92 -17.27 1.44
N ALA A 323 -30.30 -16.08 1.42
CA ALA A 323 -29.28 -15.71 2.38
C ALA A 323 -29.86 -15.61 3.80
N ILE A 324 -30.95 -14.88 3.97
CA ILE A 324 -31.56 -14.72 5.29
C ILE A 324 -32.13 -16.05 5.82
N ALA A 325 -32.69 -16.91 4.98
CA ALA A 325 -33.18 -18.22 5.38
C ALA A 325 -32.10 -19.08 6.03
N GLY A 326 -30.91 -19.05 5.48
CA GLY A 326 -29.74 -19.74 6.04
C GLY A 326 -29.31 -19.20 7.40
N ALA A 327 -29.24 -17.89 7.54
CA ALA A 327 -28.88 -17.27 8.82
C ALA A 327 -29.91 -17.57 9.91
N LEU A 328 -31.23 -17.52 9.59
CA LEU A 328 -32.30 -17.88 10.50
C LEU A 328 -32.23 -19.37 10.95
N GLU A 329 -31.82 -20.26 10.05
CA GLU A 329 -31.60 -21.67 10.38
C GLU A 329 -30.44 -21.87 11.35
N THR A 330 -29.32 -21.21 11.12
CA THR A 330 -28.15 -21.23 12.00
C THR A 330 -28.51 -20.72 13.41
N MET A 331 -29.26 -19.63 13.50
CA MET A 331 -29.75 -19.08 14.77
C MET A 331 -30.66 -20.10 15.50
N ALA A 332 -31.59 -20.73 14.78
CA ALA A 332 -32.48 -21.75 15.36
C ALA A 332 -31.70 -22.98 15.85
N LYS A 333 -30.71 -23.45 15.09
CA LYS A 333 -29.81 -24.57 15.50
C LYS A 333 -29.02 -24.23 16.76
N ARG A 334 -28.49 -23.02 16.86
CA ARG A 334 -27.76 -22.54 18.04
C ARG A 334 -28.63 -22.60 19.29
N LEU A 335 -29.85 -22.04 19.20
CA LEU A 335 -30.79 -22.08 20.32
C LEU A 335 -31.21 -23.51 20.69
N GLN A 336 -31.41 -24.40 19.70
CA GLN A 336 -31.69 -25.80 19.94
C GLN A 336 -30.54 -26.48 20.73
N GLY A 337 -29.28 -26.20 20.37
CA GLY A 337 -28.10 -26.69 21.09
C GLY A 337 -28.09 -26.25 22.57
N VAL A 338 -28.51 -25.01 22.86
CA VAL A 338 -28.65 -24.50 24.23
C VAL A 338 -29.73 -25.29 25.00
N LEU A 339 -30.85 -25.62 24.37
CA LEU A 339 -31.92 -26.42 25.00
C LEU A 339 -31.48 -27.87 25.27
N ASP A 340 -30.76 -28.47 24.35
CA ASP A 340 -30.35 -29.87 24.37
C ASP A 340 -29.08 -30.12 25.18
N ALA A 341 -28.48 -29.08 25.77
CA ALA A 341 -27.17 -29.12 26.46
C ALA A 341 -26.06 -29.74 25.58
N SER A 342 -26.18 -29.60 24.28
CA SER A 342 -25.20 -30.04 23.26
C SER A 342 -24.16 -28.94 22.98
N PRO A 343 -23.02 -29.25 22.33
CA PRO A 343 -22.08 -28.23 21.92
C PRO A 343 -22.81 -27.13 21.16
N VAL A 344 -22.75 -25.89 21.64
CA VAL A 344 -23.39 -24.73 21.03
C VAL A 344 -22.64 -24.35 19.79
N VAL A 345 -23.35 -24.26 18.67
CA VAL A 345 -22.79 -23.78 17.40
C VAL A 345 -22.31 -22.34 17.57
N ASP A 346 -21.08 -22.05 17.18
CA ASP A 346 -20.60 -20.67 17.14
C ASP A 346 -21.26 -19.96 15.95
N LEU A 347 -22.13 -19.01 16.28
CA LEU A 347 -22.88 -18.26 15.26
C LEU A 347 -21.98 -17.45 14.36
N THR A 348 -20.87 -16.95 14.87
CA THR A 348 -19.90 -16.14 14.12
C THR A 348 -19.16 -17.00 13.10
N GLU A 349 -18.69 -18.19 13.47
CA GLU A 349 -17.99 -19.10 12.55
C GLU A 349 -18.91 -19.57 11.41
N GLU A 350 -20.17 -19.93 11.68
CA GLU A 350 -21.11 -20.35 10.62
C GLU A 350 -21.60 -19.19 9.73
N LEU A 351 -21.74 -17.98 10.29
CA LEU A 351 -22.09 -16.81 9.49
C LEU A 351 -20.90 -16.35 8.62
N ASP A 352 -19.66 -16.53 9.07
CA ASP A 352 -18.46 -16.21 8.30
C ASP A 352 -18.31 -17.11 7.06
N GLU A 353 -18.78 -18.34 7.10
CA GLU A 353 -18.83 -19.21 5.93
C GLU A 353 -19.73 -18.65 4.80
N ASP A 354 -20.80 -17.96 5.13
CA ASP A 354 -21.73 -17.34 4.16
C ASP A 354 -21.36 -15.88 3.87
N TYR A 355 -21.03 -15.12 4.92
CA TYR A 355 -20.67 -13.70 4.85
C TYR A 355 -19.18 -13.53 5.09
N GLU A 356 -18.39 -13.74 4.04
CA GLU A 356 -16.90 -13.84 4.08
C GLU A 356 -16.17 -12.59 4.64
N SER A 357 -16.88 -11.47 4.83
CA SER A 357 -16.32 -10.24 5.41
C SER A 357 -16.58 -10.09 6.92
N LEU A 358 -17.18 -11.10 7.57
CA LEU A 358 -17.60 -10.99 8.98
C LEU A 358 -16.42 -10.77 9.92
N ASP A 359 -15.36 -11.57 9.78
CA ASP A 359 -14.16 -11.47 10.60
C ASP A 359 -13.49 -10.09 10.47
N GLU A 360 -13.47 -9.50 9.28
CA GLU A 360 -12.89 -8.18 9.01
C GLU A 360 -13.67 -7.06 9.69
N ILE A 361 -15.00 -7.14 9.63
CA ILE A 361 -15.89 -6.18 10.31
C ILE A 361 -15.80 -6.38 11.83
N ALA A 362 -15.73 -7.63 12.31
CA ALA A 362 -15.62 -7.96 13.73
C ALA A 362 -14.33 -7.37 14.35
N GLU A 363 -13.19 -7.46 13.66
CA GLU A 363 -11.93 -6.85 14.14
C GLU A 363 -12.05 -5.33 14.33
N GLU A 364 -12.86 -4.63 13.54
CA GLU A 364 -13.09 -3.18 13.66
C GLU A 364 -14.19 -2.82 14.67
N PHE A 365 -15.08 -3.77 15.00
CA PHE A 365 -16.18 -3.56 15.97
C PHE A 365 -15.75 -3.69 17.44
N VAL A 366 -14.57 -4.25 17.73
CA VAL A 366 -14.06 -4.45 19.09
C VAL A 366 -13.58 -3.12 19.67
N ASP A 367 -14.49 -2.27 20.11
CA ASP A 367 -14.26 -1.16 21.02
C ASP A 367 -14.70 -1.57 22.43
N GLY A 368 -13.74 -2.02 23.25
CA GLY A 368 -13.94 -2.22 24.67
C GLY A 368 -13.91 -3.69 25.12
N GLU A 369 -13.02 -3.93 26.06
CA GLU A 369 -12.92 -5.16 26.82
C GLU A 369 -14.24 -5.47 27.54
N ASP A 370 -14.95 -6.48 27.09
CA ASP A 370 -15.89 -7.21 27.94
C ASP A 370 -15.66 -8.71 27.76
N ASN A 371 -14.63 -9.20 28.46
CA ASN A 371 -14.35 -10.62 28.67
C ASN A 371 -15.20 -11.13 29.85
N SER A 372 -16.50 -11.01 29.79
CA SER A 372 -17.38 -11.75 30.69
C SER A 372 -17.61 -13.13 30.11
N ALA A 373 -16.89 -14.13 30.67
CA ALA A 373 -17.19 -15.52 30.45
C ALA A 373 -18.66 -15.80 30.82
N PRO A 374 -19.41 -16.56 30.00
CA PRO A 374 -20.80 -16.89 30.32
C PRO A 374 -20.84 -17.71 31.63
N ASP A 375 -21.71 -17.28 32.54
CA ASP A 375 -22.01 -18.03 33.76
C ASP A 375 -22.46 -19.44 33.42
N ALA A 376 -21.84 -20.43 34.04
CA ALA A 376 -22.05 -21.85 33.82
C ALA A 376 -23.36 -22.44 34.39
N ALA A 377 -24.40 -21.62 34.59
CA ALA A 377 -25.72 -22.08 35.05
C ALA A 377 -26.63 -22.31 33.83
N GLY A 378 -27.14 -23.51 33.64
CA GLY A 378 -28.07 -23.82 32.56
C GLY A 378 -29.37 -22.98 32.63
N PRO A 379 -30.07 -22.77 31.48
CA PRO A 379 -31.21 -21.85 31.37
C PRO A 379 -32.35 -22.26 32.31
N SER A 380 -32.95 -21.29 32.98
CA SER A 380 -34.14 -21.43 33.83
C SER A 380 -35.35 -21.94 33.05
N LYS A 381 -36.41 -22.34 33.79
CA LYS A 381 -37.62 -22.86 33.16
C LYS A 381 -38.35 -21.83 32.27
N GLU A 382 -38.27 -20.53 32.65
CA GLU A 382 -38.86 -19.42 31.92
C GLU A 382 -37.99 -19.09 30.67
N GLU A 383 -36.70 -19.11 30.82
CA GLU A 383 -35.78 -18.94 29.69
C GLU A 383 -35.89 -20.04 28.66
N ARG A 384 -36.04 -21.31 29.09
CA ARG A 384 -36.30 -22.42 28.18
C ARG A 384 -37.58 -22.27 27.36
N ALA A 385 -38.65 -21.75 27.97
CA ALA A 385 -39.91 -21.46 27.26
C ALA A 385 -39.74 -20.33 26.25
N ALA A 386 -39.02 -19.27 26.61
CA ALA A 386 -38.69 -18.16 25.73
C ALA A 386 -37.83 -18.62 24.52
N ILE A 387 -36.79 -19.41 24.77
CA ILE A 387 -35.93 -19.98 23.73
C ILE A 387 -36.73 -20.88 22.79
N SER A 388 -37.64 -21.74 23.30
CA SER A 388 -38.46 -22.60 22.47
C SER A 388 -39.40 -21.80 21.56
N SER A 389 -40.01 -20.73 22.08
CA SER A 389 -40.86 -19.83 21.29
C SER A 389 -40.05 -19.09 20.20
N GLU A 390 -38.83 -18.69 20.52
CA GLU A 390 -37.97 -18.00 19.55
C GLU A 390 -37.52 -18.95 18.43
N ILE A 391 -37.22 -20.22 18.74
CA ILE A 391 -36.93 -21.25 17.73
C ILE A 391 -38.12 -21.46 16.77
N ASP A 392 -39.33 -21.55 17.28
CA ASP A 392 -40.51 -21.74 16.45
C ASP A 392 -40.75 -20.54 15.52
N GLU A 393 -40.51 -19.35 16.01
CA GLU A 393 -40.60 -18.10 15.23
C GLU A 393 -39.52 -18.05 14.13
N LEU A 394 -38.26 -18.35 14.44
CA LEU A 394 -37.17 -18.42 13.46
C LEU A 394 -37.42 -19.47 12.37
N ARG A 395 -37.98 -20.63 12.75
CA ARG A 395 -38.41 -21.68 11.81
C ARG A 395 -39.54 -21.24 10.91
N HIS A 396 -40.47 -20.48 11.45
CA HIS A 396 -41.57 -19.89 10.66
C HIS A 396 -41.02 -18.93 9.61
N PHE A 397 -40.14 -18.00 10.00
CA PHE A 397 -39.50 -17.07 9.07
C PHE A 397 -38.70 -17.79 7.98
N LYS A 398 -37.91 -18.81 8.37
CA LYS A 398 -37.19 -19.66 7.42
C LYS A 398 -38.14 -20.31 6.42
N THR A 399 -39.28 -20.86 6.89
CA THR A 399 -40.29 -21.54 6.02
C THR A 399 -40.86 -20.54 5.04
N LEU A 400 -41.22 -19.35 5.48
CA LEU A 400 -41.72 -18.27 4.62
C LEU A 400 -40.64 -17.88 3.58
N ALA A 401 -39.39 -17.65 4.01
CA ALA A 401 -38.30 -17.29 3.12
C ALA A 401 -38.02 -18.35 2.04
N THR A 402 -38.09 -19.64 2.39
CA THR A 402 -37.88 -20.74 1.43
C THR A 402 -39.10 -21.01 0.53
N SER A 403 -40.29 -20.56 0.90
CA SER A 403 -41.49 -20.66 0.04
C SER A 403 -41.46 -19.66 -1.12
N ILE A 404 -40.74 -18.57 -0.99
CA ILE A 404 -40.57 -17.53 -2.02
C ILE A 404 -39.61 -18.04 -3.10
N ARG A 405 -40.14 -18.58 -4.19
CA ARG A 405 -39.35 -19.14 -5.28
C ARG A 405 -38.78 -18.04 -6.21
N ASP A 406 -39.56 -17.01 -6.41
CA ASP A 406 -39.32 -15.92 -7.38
C ASP A 406 -38.92 -14.63 -6.65
N ASN A 407 -37.65 -14.42 -6.48
CA ASN A 407 -37.12 -13.18 -5.87
C ASN A 407 -37.25 -12.01 -6.86
N SER A 408 -37.93 -10.94 -6.46
CA SER A 408 -38.19 -9.75 -7.29
C SER A 408 -36.89 -9.05 -7.76
N LYS A 409 -35.88 -8.97 -6.87
CA LYS A 409 -34.56 -8.42 -7.18
C LYS A 409 -33.83 -9.28 -8.22
N GLY A 410 -33.94 -10.62 -8.13
CA GLY A 410 -33.38 -11.54 -9.12
C GLY A 410 -34.01 -11.37 -10.52
N LYS A 411 -35.36 -11.16 -10.60
CA LYS A 411 -36.01 -10.84 -11.87
C LYS A 411 -35.56 -9.51 -12.45
N ALA A 412 -35.40 -8.50 -11.60
CA ALA A 412 -34.87 -7.20 -11.99
C ALA A 412 -33.43 -7.29 -12.53
N LEU A 413 -32.59 -8.23 -12.03
CA LEU A 413 -31.24 -8.48 -12.53
C LEU A 413 -31.26 -8.88 -14.01
N LEU A 414 -32.16 -9.72 -14.46
CA LEU A 414 -32.25 -10.13 -15.87
C LEU A 414 -32.50 -8.92 -16.79
N THR A 415 -33.44 -8.04 -16.37
CA THR A 415 -33.70 -6.78 -17.09
C THR A 415 -32.51 -5.83 -17.08
N ALA A 416 -31.84 -5.74 -15.94
CA ALA A 416 -30.63 -4.90 -15.79
C ALA A 416 -29.49 -5.39 -16.69
N LEU A 417 -29.24 -6.70 -16.75
CA LEU A 417 -28.24 -7.29 -17.64
C LEU A 417 -28.54 -6.96 -19.11
N ASP A 418 -29.77 -7.09 -19.55
CA ASP A 418 -30.14 -6.78 -20.94
C ASP A 418 -29.87 -5.32 -21.30
N ARG A 419 -30.24 -4.39 -20.42
CA ARG A 419 -29.98 -2.94 -20.61
C ARG A 419 -28.50 -2.63 -20.58
N ALA A 420 -27.77 -3.19 -19.63
CA ALA A 420 -26.33 -2.91 -19.47
C ALA A 420 -25.50 -3.50 -20.61
N PHE A 421 -25.82 -4.70 -21.09
CA PHE A 421 -25.14 -5.27 -22.28
C PHE A 421 -25.44 -4.48 -23.56
N ALA A 422 -26.65 -3.90 -23.70
CA ALA A 422 -26.96 -2.99 -24.81
C ALA A 422 -26.12 -1.71 -24.74
N GLU A 423 -25.82 -1.20 -23.53
CA GLU A 423 -24.94 -0.05 -23.36
C GLU A 423 -23.47 -0.41 -23.65
N LEU A 424 -23.02 -1.61 -23.30
CA LEU A 424 -21.68 -2.09 -23.70
C LEU A 424 -21.53 -2.19 -25.22
N ASP A 425 -22.58 -2.61 -25.93
CA ASP A 425 -22.59 -2.64 -27.39
C ASP A 425 -22.41 -1.22 -27.99
N ARG A 426 -23.05 -0.20 -27.39
CA ARG A 426 -22.86 1.22 -27.80
C ARG A 426 -21.45 1.73 -27.55
N LEU A 427 -20.82 1.27 -26.47
CA LEU A 427 -19.48 1.64 -26.13
C LEU A 427 -18.42 0.86 -26.93
N GLY A 428 -18.79 -0.16 -27.67
CA GLY A 428 -17.87 -1.09 -28.34
C GLY A 428 -17.04 -1.93 -27.36
N ALA A 429 -17.53 -2.07 -26.11
CA ALA A 429 -16.83 -2.79 -25.04
C ALA A 429 -17.13 -4.30 -25.09
N ALA A 430 -16.24 -5.09 -24.48
CA ALA A 430 -16.42 -6.54 -24.37
C ALA A 430 -17.68 -6.87 -23.54
N LYS A 431 -18.49 -7.85 -24.00
CA LYS A 431 -19.69 -8.34 -23.29
C LYS A 431 -19.31 -9.15 -22.05
N LYS A 432 -18.83 -8.47 -21.03
CA LYS A 432 -18.43 -9.06 -19.75
C LYS A 432 -19.00 -8.24 -18.60
N ALA A 433 -19.52 -8.94 -17.60
CA ALA A 433 -20.11 -8.34 -16.41
C ALA A 433 -19.54 -8.99 -15.16
N ILE A 434 -19.21 -8.17 -14.15
CA ILE A 434 -19.00 -8.66 -12.79
C ILE A 434 -20.19 -8.28 -11.93
N ILE A 435 -20.75 -9.28 -11.22
CA ILE A 435 -21.86 -9.12 -10.27
C ILE A 435 -21.29 -9.32 -8.87
N PHE A 436 -21.42 -8.31 -8.03
CA PHE A 436 -20.99 -8.37 -6.63
C PHE A 436 -22.17 -8.72 -5.72
N THR A 437 -21.96 -9.68 -4.82
CA THR A 437 -22.85 -10.02 -3.70
C THR A 437 -22.04 -10.17 -2.42
N GLU A 438 -22.69 -9.97 -1.26
CA GLU A 438 -22.04 -10.12 0.05
C GLU A 438 -22.18 -11.55 0.62
N SER A 439 -23.12 -12.38 0.08
CA SER A 439 -23.43 -13.72 0.58
C SER A 439 -23.16 -14.81 -0.47
N ARG A 440 -22.52 -15.91 -0.04
CA ARG A 440 -22.32 -17.11 -0.86
C ARG A 440 -23.63 -17.79 -1.25
N ARG A 441 -24.62 -17.79 -0.36
CA ARG A 441 -25.96 -18.34 -0.69
C ARG A 441 -26.66 -17.50 -1.75
N THR A 442 -26.47 -16.18 -1.74
CA THR A 442 -26.94 -15.34 -2.85
C THR A 442 -26.16 -15.63 -4.13
N GLN A 443 -24.86 -15.89 -4.06
CA GLN A 443 -24.05 -16.30 -5.21
C GLN A 443 -24.60 -17.58 -5.85
N ASP A 444 -24.92 -18.60 -5.06
CA ASP A 444 -25.50 -19.87 -5.51
C ASP A 444 -26.92 -19.68 -6.10
N TYR A 445 -27.73 -18.83 -5.47
CA TYR A 445 -29.04 -18.45 -6.02
C TYR A 445 -28.88 -17.77 -7.39
N LEU A 446 -27.99 -16.80 -7.54
CA LEU A 446 -27.77 -16.11 -8.80
C LEU A 446 -27.22 -17.06 -9.89
N LEU A 447 -26.36 -18.02 -9.51
CA LEU A 447 -25.92 -19.07 -10.41
C LEU A 447 -27.11 -19.86 -10.94
N SER A 448 -27.99 -20.30 -10.05
CA SER A 448 -29.21 -21.07 -10.43
C SER A 448 -30.15 -20.24 -11.30
N LEU A 449 -30.36 -18.97 -10.97
CA LEU A 449 -31.21 -18.05 -11.73
C LEU A 449 -30.68 -17.81 -13.16
N LEU A 450 -29.38 -17.69 -13.34
CA LEU A 450 -28.76 -17.37 -14.63
C LEU A 450 -28.48 -18.63 -15.46
N ALA A 451 -28.43 -19.83 -14.86
CA ALA A 451 -28.06 -21.07 -15.55
C ALA A 451 -28.98 -21.39 -16.74
N ASP A 452 -30.28 -21.14 -16.59
CA ASP A 452 -31.29 -21.41 -17.63
C ASP A 452 -31.45 -20.23 -18.61
N THR A 453 -30.61 -19.21 -18.53
CA THR A 453 -30.66 -18.03 -19.40
C THR A 453 -29.57 -18.08 -20.48
N ARG A 454 -29.61 -17.14 -21.41
CA ARG A 454 -28.53 -16.93 -22.43
C ARG A 454 -27.16 -16.66 -21.85
N TYR A 455 -27.04 -16.39 -20.54
CA TYR A 455 -25.79 -16.13 -19.83
C TYR A 455 -25.19 -17.38 -19.18
N GLY A 456 -25.92 -18.51 -19.15
CA GLY A 456 -25.57 -19.73 -18.39
C GLY A 456 -24.25 -20.37 -18.75
N ASP A 457 -23.88 -20.39 -20.04
CA ASP A 457 -22.66 -21.05 -20.52
C ASP A 457 -21.36 -20.29 -20.14
N GLY A 458 -21.44 -19.02 -19.80
CA GLY A 458 -20.27 -18.17 -19.52
C GLY A 458 -20.15 -17.71 -18.08
N ILE A 459 -20.80 -18.38 -17.10
CA ILE A 459 -20.78 -17.99 -15.70
C ILE A 459 -19.52 -18.51 -15.00
N VAL A 460 -18.83 -17.61 -14.31
CA VAL A 460 -17.67 -17.89 -13.43
C VAL A 460 -18.05 -17.49 -12.00
N LEU A 461 -17.94 -18.43 -11.05
CA LEU A 461 -18.04 -18.12 -9.63
C LEU A 461 -16.68 -17.70 -9.09
N PHE A 462 -16.67 -16.69 -8.21
CA PHE A 462 -15.46 -16.19 -7.62
C PHE A 462 -15.71 -15.79 -6.14
N ASN A 463 -15.13 -16.56 -5.22
CA ASN A 463 -15.28 -16.36 -3.77
C ASN A 463 -13.94 -16.57 -3.03
N GLY A 464 -13.93 -16.40 -1.72
CA GLY A 464 -12.68 -16.48 -0.93
C GLY A 464 -12.00 -17.85 -1.01
N THR A 465 -12.76 -18.95 -1.10
CA THR A 465 -12.23 -20.33 -1.11
C THR A 465 -12.05 -20.91 -2.51
N ASN A 466 -12.93 -20.55 -3.47
CA ASN A 466 -12.96 -21.07 -4.84
C ASN A 466 -12.86 -22.62 -4.91
N SER A 467 -13.59 -23.30 -4.00
CA SER A 467 -13.46 -24.76 -3.83
C SER A 467 -14.52 -25.58 -4.58
N ASP A 468 -15.41 -24.93 -5.32
CA ASP A 468 -16.48 -25.58 -6.09
C ASP A 468 -15.95 -26.44 -7.26
N ALA A 469 -16.76 -27.35 -7.74
CA ALA A 469 -16.36 -28.30 -8.78
C ALA A 469 -15.98 -27.63 -10.13
N ARG A 470 -16.62 -26.48 -10.48
CA ARG A 470 -16.30 -25.71 -11.70
C ARG A 470 -14.97 -25.03 -11.56
N ALA A 471 -14.69 -24.36 -10.44
CA ALA A 471 -13.41 -23.73 -10.16
C ALA A 471 -12.27 -24.73 -10.17
N GLN A 472 -12.47 -25.93 -9.60
CA GLN A 472 -11.46 -27.01 -9.62
C GLN A 472 -11.20 -27.52 -11.04
N ALA A 473 -12.23 -27.62 -11.89
CA ALA A 473 -12.05 -28.03 -13.29
C ALA A 473 -11.28 -26.97 -14.10
N ILE A 474 -11.60 -25.68 -13.91
CA ILE A 474 -10.90 -24.56 -14.56
C ILE A 474 -9.43 -24.52 -14.10
N TYR A 475 -9.18 -24.67 -12.81
CA TYR A 475 -7.83 -24.72 -12.24
C TYR A 475 -7.00 -25.88 -12.85
N LYS A 476 -7.58 -27.07 -12.94
CA LYS A 476 -6.89 -28.25 -13.46
C LYS A 476 -6.54 -28.09 -14.96
N ASP A 477 -7.44 -27.52 -15.78
CA ASP A 477 -7.19 -27.19 -17.17
C ASP A 477 -6.10 -26.11 -17.30
N TRP A 478 -6.17 -25.07 -16.48
CA TRP A 478 -5.20 -23.99 -16.45
C TRP A 478 -3.81 -24.47 -16.05
N THR A 479 -3.67 -25.26 -14.98
CA THR A 479 -2.40 -25.83 -14.53
C THR A 479 -1.76 -26.68 -15.63
N LYS A 480 -2.57 -27.48 -16.33
CA LYS A 480 -2.07 -28.30 -17.45
C LYS A 480 -1.57 -27.46 -18.62
N ARG A 481 -2.24 -26.34 -18.92
CA ARG A 481 -1.83 -25.41 -19.99
C ARG A 481 -0.55 -24.65 -19.67
N HIS A 482 -0.33 -24.36 -18.40
CA HIS A 482 0.82 -23.57 -17.92
C HIS A 482 1.88 -24.41 -17.19
N GLU A 483 1.84 -25.73 -17.35
CA GLU A 483 2.82 -26.64 -16.75
C GLU A 483 4.25 -26.30 -17.21
N GLY A 484 5.18 -26.14 -16.28
CA GLY A 484 6.57 -25.76 -16.59
C GLY A 484 6.77 -24.25 -16.84
N THR A 485 5.78 -23.40 -16.57
CA THR A 485 5.93 -21.94 -16.63
C THR A 485 5.90 -21.34 -15.23
N ASP A 486 6.46 -20.13 -15.08
CA ASP A 486 6.44 -19.35 -13.83
C ASP A 486 5.04 -18.81 -13.44
N ARG A 487 4.02 -19.07 -14.28
CA ARG A 487 2.62 -18.77 -13.97
C ARG A 487 2.05 -19.66 -12.88
N VAL A 488 2.53 -20.91 -12.81
CA VAL A 488 2.16 -21.84 -11.74
C VAL A 488 3.07 -21.59 -10.55
N THR A 489 2.52 -20.86 -9.56
CA THR A 489 3.30 -20.42 -8.39
C THR A 489 3.52 -21.51 -7.34
N GLY A 490 2.78 -22.63 -7.43
CA GLY A 490 2.72 -23.70 -6.43
C GLY A 490 1.77 -23.39 -5.25
N SER A 491 1.22 -22.17 -5.20
CA SER A 491 0.15 -21.82 -4.26
C SER A 491 -1.21 -22.11 -4.89
N LYS A 492 -1.85 -23.21 -4.48
CA LYS A 492 -3.16 -23.62 -5.03
C LYS A 492 -4.19 -22.49 -5.03
N THR A 493 -4.22 -21.67 -3.99
CA THR A 493 -5.18 -20.56 -3.86
C THR A 493 -4.88 -19.45 -4.88
N ALA A 494 -3.63 -19.03 -5.01
CA ALA A 494 -3.22 -18.00 -5.97
C ALA A 494 -3.43 -18.49 -7.41
N ASP A 495 -3.00 -19.71 -7.70
CA ASP A 495 -3.13 -20.32 -9.02
C ASP A 495 -4.59 -20.52 -9.44
N THR A 496 -5.48 -20.93 -8.50
CA THR A 496 -6.92 -21.04 -8.79
C THR A 496 -7.53 -19.67 -9.12
N ARG A 497 -7.16 -18.62 -8.38
CA ARG A 497 -7.63 -17.24 -8.65
C ARG A 497 -7.18 -16.75 -10.03
N ALA A 498 -5.91 -16.97 -10.38
CA ALA A 498 -5.36 -16.62 -11.68
C ALA A 498 -6.10 -17.37 -12.81
N ALA A 499 -6.32 -18.68 -12.62
CA ALA A 499 -7.05 -19.52 -13.58
C ALA A 499 -8.49 -19.03 -13.83
N LEU A 500 -9.22 -18.65 -12.76
CA LEU A 500 -10.58 -18.15 -12.88
C LEU A 500 -10.65 -16.78 -13.58
N VAL A 501 -9.71 -15.87 -13.29
CA VAL A 501 -9.64 -14.56 -13.94
C VAL A 501 -9.30 -14.71 -15.42
N GLU A 502 -8.34 -15.57 -15.77
CA GLU A 502 -7.98 -15.86 -17.16
C GLU A 502 -9.17 -16.51 -17.89
N HIS A 503 -9.82 -17.47 -17.28
CA HIS A 503 -11.02 -18.11 -17.86
C HIS A 503 -12.14 -17.08 -18.09
N PHE A 504 -12.39 -16.17 -17.15
CA PHE A 504 -13.34 -15.08 -17.31
C PHE A 504 -12.95 -14.15 -18.46
N LYS A 505 -11.68 -13.80 -18.56
CA LYS A 505 -11.16 -12.96 -19.64
C LYS A 505 -11.37 -13.58 -21.01
N ASP A 506 -11.11 -14.87 -21.17
CA ASP A 506 -11.04 -15.51 -22.47
C ASP A 506 -12.38 -16.13 -22.91
N ARG A 507 -13.14 -16.71 -21.98
CA ARG A 507 -14.34 -17.52 -22.25
C ARG A 507 -15.59 -17.07 -21.48
N GLY A 508 -15.43 -16.49 -20.28
CA GLY A 508 -16.56 -16.12 -19.42
C GLY A 508 -17.29 -14.87 -19.89
N THR A 509 -18.57 -14.80 -19.60
CA THR A 509 -19.45 -13.66 -19.89
C THR A 509 -19.87 -12.93 -18.61
N VAL A 510 -20.18 -13.68 -17.56
CA VAL A 510 -20.63 -13.16 -16.27
C VAL A 510 -19.78 -13.77 -15.16
N MET A 511 -19.16 -12.93 -14.33
CA MET A 511 -18.51 -13.34 -13.09
C MET A 511 -19.40 -12.95 -11.94
N ILE A 512 -19.78 -13.92 -11.08
CA ILE A 512 -20.49 -13.65 -9.83
C ILE A 512 -19.47 -13.75 -8.71
N ALA A 513 -19.20 -12.64 -8.04
CA ALA A 513 -18.11 -12.53 -7.07
C ALA A 513 -18.61 -12.12 -5.69
N THR A 514 -18.07 -12.75 -4.65
CA THR A 514 -18.19 -12.22 -3.28
C THR A 514 -17.17 -11.10 -3.08
N GLU A 515 -17.38 -10.26 -2.05
CA GLU A 515 -16.49 -9.15 -1.71
C GLU A 515 -15.06 -9.65 -1.48
N ALA A 516 -14.88 -10.57 -0.53
CA ALA A 516 -13.57 -11.14 -0.19
C ALA A 516 -12.93 -11.90 -1.38
N GLY A 517 -13.74 -12.58 -2.18
CA GLY A 517 -13.26 -13.23 -3.40
C GLY A 517 -12.62 -12.25 -4.38
N ALA A 518 -13.31 -11.13 -4.65
CA ALA A 518 -12.88 -10.16 -5.66
C ALA A 518 -11.76 -9.23 -5.22
N GLU A 519 -11.30 -9.30 -3.97
CA GLU A 519 -10.18 -8.49 -3.51
C GLU A 519 -8.90 -8.77 -4.28
N GLY A 520 -8.19 -7.70 -4.67
CA GLY A 520 -6.89 -7.79 -5.34
C GLY A 520 -6.91 -8.17 -6.83
N ILE A 521 -8.04 -8.60 -7.41
CA ILE A 521 -8.10 -8.96 -8.83
C ILE A 521 -8.13 -7.74 -9.74
N ASN A 522 -7.55 -7.89 -10.94
CA ASN A 522 -7.56 -6.89 -11.99
C ASN A 522 -8.51 -7.30 -13.12
N LEU A 523 -9.58 -6.53 -13.31
CA LEU A 523 -10.62 -6.76 -14.32
C LEU A 523 -10.76 -5.60 -15.31
N GLN A 524 -9.69 -4.92 -15.64
CA GLN A 524 -9.71 -3.78 -16.58
C GLN A 524 -10.21 -4.12 -18.00
N PHE A 525 -10.34 -5.40 -18.34
CA PHE A 525 -10.96 -5.87 -19.57
C PHE A 525 -12.50 -5.95 -19.49
N CYS A 526 -13.08 -5.76 -18.31
CA CYS A 526 -14.51 -5.73 -18.03
C CYS A 526 -14.96 -4.28 -17.79
N SER A 527 -16.02 -3.86 -18.47
CA SER A 527 -16.55 -2.48 -18.39
C SER A 527 -17.95 -2.42 -17.75
N LEU A 528 -18.41 -3.52 -17.10
CA LEU A 528 -19.71 -3.57 -16.44
C LEU A 528 -19.57 -4.11 -15.02
N VAL A 529 -19.90 -3.27 -14.05
CA VAL A 529 -19.96 -3.60 -12.63
C VAL A 529 -21.41 -3.57 -12.18
N ILE A 530 -21.87 -4.65 -11.56
CA ILE A 530 -23.23 -4.78 -11.03
C ILE A 530 -23.13 -4.99 -9.53
N ASN A 531 -23.56 -4.02 -8.74
CA ASN A 531 -23.72 -4.14 -7.31
C ASN A 531 -25.09 -4.76 -7.02
N TYR A 532 -25.19 -6.10 -7.05
CA TYR A 532 -26.42 -6.79 -6.68
C TYR A 532 -26.76 -6.46 -5.22
N ASP A 533 -25.78 -6.55 -4.33
CA ASP A 533 -25.85 -6.01 -2.98
C ASP A 533 -25.07 -4.69 -2.94
N LEU A 534 -25.77 -3.60 -2.65
CA LEU A 534 -25.17 -2.29 -2.51
C LEU A 534 -24.49 -2.19 -1.15
N PRO A 535 -23.15 -2.06 -1.09
CA PRO A 535 -22.49 -1.83 0.20
C PRO A 535 -22.92 -0.49 0.78
N TRP A 536 -23.13 -0.45 2.08
CA TRP A 536 -23.36 0.83 2.76
C TRP A 536 -22.08 1.63 2.93
N ASN A 537 -20.92 0.96 2.86
CA ASN A 537 -19.60 1.56 2.93
C ASN A 537 -19.16 2.13 1.56
N PRO A 538 -19.01 3.47 1.42
CA PRO A 538 -18.60 4.09 0.15
C PRO A 538 -17.21 3.66 -0.32
N GLN A 539 -16.29 3.35 0.60
CA GLN A 539 -14.95 2.87 0.26
C GLN A 539 -15.00 1.52 -0.45
N ARG A 540 -15.89 0.61 -0.01
CA ARG A 540 -16.11 -0.69 -0.67
C ARG A 540 -16.64 -0.50 -2.09
N ILE A 541 -17.56 0.45 -2.30
CA ILE A 541 -18.08 0.76 -3.64
C ILE A 541 -16.93 1.23 -4.56
N GLU A 542 -16.10 2.15 -4.09
CA GLU A 542 -14.91 2.61 -4.84
C GLU A 542 -13.95 1.44 -5.14
N GLN A 543 -13.75 0.54 -4.18
CA GLN A 543 -12.92 -0.65 -4.39
C GLN A 543 -13.50 -1.58 -5.45
N ARG A 544 -14.82 -1.85 -5.44
CA ARG A 544 -15.51 -2.68 -6.45
C ARG A 544 -15.40 -2.06 -7.84
N ILE A 545 -15.75 -0.80 -7.99
CA ILE A 545 -15.62 -0.08 -9.27
C ILE A 545 -14.16 -0.05 -9.71
N GLY A 546 -13.23 0.17 -8.78
CA GLY A 546 -11.80 0.18 -9.01
C GLY A 546 -11.21 -1.16 -9.51
N ARG A 547 -11.93 -2.28 -9.46
CA ARG A 547 -11.49 -3.54 -10.11
C ARG A 547 -11.52 -3.44 -11.64
N CYS A 548 -12.47 -2.68 -12.18
CA CYS A 548 -12.66 -2.47 -13.62
C CYS A 548 -12.17 -1.08 -14.07
N HIS A 549 -12.41 -0.04 -13.28
CA HIS A 549 -12.09 1.35 -13.58
C HIS A 549 -10.68 1.71 -13.08
N ARG A 550 -9.67 1.25 -13.83
CA ARG A 550 -8.24 1.45 -13.56
C ARG A 550 -7.52 2.01 -14.77
N TYR A 551 -6.29 2.46 -14.55
CA TYR A 551 -5.37 2.77 -15.65
C TYR A 551 -5.32 1.61 -16.66
N GLY A 552 -5.48 1.94 -17.96
CA GLY A 552 -5.52 0.95 -19.05
C GLY A 552 -6.93 0.44 -19.41
N GLN A 553 -7.99 0.88 -18.71
CA GLN A 553 -9.37 0.71 -19.15
C GLN A 553 -9.61 1.53 -20.43
N LYS A 554 -10.16 0.87 -21.46
CA LYS A 554 -10.34 1.48 -22.79
C LYS A 554 -11.73 2.08 -23.00
N HIS A 555 -12.71 1.69 -22.20
CA HIS A 555 -14.12 2.07 -22.34
C HIS A 555 -14.65 2.61 -21.03
N ASP A 556 -15.68 3.46 -21.12
CA ASP A 556 -16.41 3.89 -19.92
C ASP A 556 -16.95 2.70 -19.15
N VAL A 557 -16.96 2.78 -17.83
CA VAL A 557 -17.42 1.71 -16.96
C VAL A 557 -18.87 1.95 -16.58
N VAL A 558 -19.74 1.01 -16.96
CA VAL A 558 -21.16 1.01 -16.58
C VAL A 558 -21.30 0.42 -15.18
N VAL A 559 -21.95 1.16 -14.28
CA VAL A 559 -22.20 0.73 -12.90
C VAL A 559 -23.69 0.57 -12.67
N VAL A 560 -24.15 -0.63 -12.37
CA VAL A 560 -25.57 -0.92 -12.10
C VAL A 560 -25.77 -1.10 -10.60
N ASN A 561 -26.72 -0.36 -10.04
CA ASN A 561 -27.12 -0.45 -8.63
C ASN A 561 -28.60 -0.78 -8.52
N PHE A 562 -28.98 -1.63 -7.53
CA PHE A 562 -30.35 -1.99 -7.24
C PHE A 562 -30.89 -1.16 -6.09
N VAL A 563 -32.12 -0.64 -6.25
CA VAL A 563 -32.81 0.15 -5.22
C VAL A 563 -34.21 -0.39 -5.02
N ASP A 564 -34.54 -0.77 -3.78
CA ASP A 564 -35.91 -1.13 -3.39
C ASP A 564 -36.75 0.14 -3.18
N ARG A 565 -37.75 0.36 -4.02
CA ARG A 565 -38.67 1.50 -3.92
C ARG A 565 -39.55 1.48 -2.67
N SER A 566 -39.81 0.31 -2.10
CA SER A 566 -40.64 0.17 -0.91
C SER A 566 -39.91 0.42 0.39
N ASN A 567 -38.57 0.41 0.37
CA ASN A 567 -37.70 0.64 1.51
C ASN A 567 -37.14 2.05 1.49
N GLU A 568 -37.68 2.96 2.31
CA GLU A 568 -37.24 4.35 2.44
C GLU A 568 -35.76 4.45 2.84
N ALA A 569 -35.28 3.53 3.67
CA ALA A 569 -33.89 3.56 4.14
C ALA A 569 -32.92 3.20 3.01
N ASP A 570 -33.20 2.19 2.18
CA ASP A 570 -32.37 1.83 1.02
C ASP A 570 -32.32 2.97 -0.01
N ALA A 571 -33.49 3.60 -0.26
CA ALA A 571 -33.57 4.76 -1.14
C ALA A 571 -32.69 5.93 -0.64
N ARG A 572 -32.71 6.19 0.69
CA ARG A 572 -31.89 7.25 1.30
C ARG A 572 -30.40 6.95 1.32
N VAL A 573 -30.02 5.70 1.60
CA VAL A 573 -28.63 5.26 1.47
C VAL A 573 -28.14 5.49 0.04
N TYR A 574 -28.92 5.07 -0.96
CA TYR A 574 -28.56 5.27 -2.36
C TYR A 574 -28.45 6.76 -2.73
N GLU A 575 -29.44 7.59 -2.34
CA GLU A 575 -29.39 9.04 -2.56
C GLU A 575 -28.13 9.69 -1.94
N LEU A 576 -27.75 9.27 -0.74
CA LEU A 576 -26.55 9.76 -0.06
C LEU A 576 -25.28 9.39 -0.86
N LEU A 577 -25.19 8.14 -1.30
CA LEU A 577 -24.05 7.63 -2.06
C LEU A 577 -23.93 8.28 -3.46
N GLU A 578 -25.08 8.53 -4.12
CA GLU A 578 -25.12 9.14 -5.45
C GLU A 578 -24.91 10.66 -5.42
N GLN A 579 -25.73 11.38 -4.63
CA GLN A 579 -25.79 12.84 -4.70
C GLN A 579 -24.73 13.53 -3.90
N LYS A 580 -24.40 12.99 -2.70
CA LYS A 580 -23.40 13.59 -1.81
C LYS A 580 -21.99 13.09 -2.09
N PHE A 581 -21.87 11.79 -2.36
CA PHE A 581 -20.56 11.18 -2.55
C PHE A 581 -20.18 11.08 -4.03
N GLN A 582 -21.11 11.31 -4.95
CA GLN A 582 -20.87 11.29 -6.41
C GLN A 582 -20.10 10.04 -6.87
N LEU A 583 -20.38 8.89 -6.23
CA LEU A 583 -19.62 7.65 -6.41
C LEU A 583 -19.78 7.03 -7.80
N PHE A 584 -20.92 7.25 -8.45
CA PHE A 584 -21.32 6.46 -9.61
C PHE A 584 -21.13 7.16 -10.95
N ASP A 585 -20.98 8.49 -10.97
CA ASP A 585 -20.85 9.28 -12.19
C ASP A 585 -19.52 10.04 -12.29
N GLY A 586 -19.11 10.35 -13.50
CA GLY A 586 -17.91 11.14 -13.77
C GLY A 586 -16.63 10.31 -13.96
N VAL A 587 -15.49 10.99 -14.03
CA VAL A 587 -14.20 10.35 -14.31
C VAL A 587 -13.57 9.77 -13.05
N PHE A 588 -13.82 10.37 -11.88
CA PHE A 588 -13.06 10.07 -10.67
C PHE A 588 -13.88 9.56 -9.48
N GLY A 589 -15.23 9.51 -9.56
CA GLY A 589 -16.06 9.10 -8.43
C GLY A 589 -15.99 10.08 -7.24
N ALA A 590 -16.12 9.57 -6.00
CA ALA A 590 -16.08 10.39 -4.80
C ALA A 590 -14.78 11.17 -4.65
N SER A 591 -14.87 12.43 -4.19
CA SER A 591 -13.68 13.19 -3.82
C SER A 591 -13.05 12.62 -2.55
N ASP A 592 -11.72 12.74 -2.43
CA ASP A 592 -10.99 12.33 -1.21
C ASP A 592 -11.52 13.05 0.04
N GLU A 593 -12.14 14.23 -0.15
CA GLU A 593 -12.76 15.03 0.91
C GLU A 593 -13.92 14.29 1.57
N VAL A 594 -14.72 13.66 0.74
CA VAL A 594 -15.92 12.94 1.16
C VAL A 594 -15.58 11.60 1.78
N LEU A 595 -14.69 10.83 1.13
CA LEU A 595 -14.23 9.54 1.67
C LEU A 595 -13.48 9.70 3.00
N GLY A 596 -12.73 10.80 3.14
CA GLY A 596 -12.04 11.14 4.37
C GLY A 596 -12.98 11.58 5.51
N ALA A 597 -14.10 12.29 5.21
CA ALA A 597 -15.07 12.73 6.21
C ALA A 597 -15.75 11.57 6.96
N ILE A 598 -15.82 10.41 6.33
CA ILE A 598 -16.46 9.21 6.89
C ILE A 598 -15.65 8.58 8.03
N GLY A 599 -14.35 8.94 8.18
CA GLY A 599 -13.49 8.41 9.24
C GLY A 599 -13.17 6.92 9.07
N SER A 600 -14.10 6.04 9.45
CA SER A 600 -14.09 4.60 9.14
C SER A 600 -15.37 4.26 8.37
N GLY A 601 -15.22 3.48 7.29
CA GLY A 601 -16.37 2.97 6.54
C GLY A 601 -17.28 2.09 7.40
N VAL A 602 -16.72 1.40 8.39
CA VAL A 602 -17.45 0.58 9.36
C VAL A 602 -18.25 1.45 10.34
N ASP A 603 -17.72 2.59 10.79
CA ASP A 603 -18.49 3.54 11.63
C ASP A 603 -19.70 4.11 10.87
N PHE A 604 -19.55 4.34 9.57
CA PHE A 604 -20.65 4.78 8.72
C PHE A 604 -21.72 3.69 8.58
N GLU A 605 -21.32 2.43 8.35
CA GLU A 605 -22.24 1.28 8.33
C GLU A 605 -22.96 1.11 9.68
N ARG A 606 -22.26 1.33 10.81
CA ARG A 606 -22.86 1.30 12.16
C ARG A 606 -23.95 2.35 12.30
N ARG A 607 -23.67 3.60 11.92
CA ARG A 607 -24.67 4.70 11.97
C ARG A 607 -25.90 4.38 11.11
N ILE A 608 -25.73 3.79 9.93
CA ILE A 608 -26.84 3.33 9.09
C ILE A 608 -27.63 2.21 9.80
N ALA A 609 -26.94 1.20 10.35
CA ALA A 609 -27.57 0.10 11.08
C ALA A 609 -28.38 0.61 12.29
N ASP A 610 -27.88 1.59 13.00
CA ASP A 610 -28.57 2.24 14.14
C ASP A 610 -29.87 2.93 13.67
N ILE A 611 -29.87 3.55 12.49
CA ILE A 611 -31.08 4.13 11.89
C ILE A 611 -32.12 3.03 11.59
N TYR A 612 -31.68 1.92 10.95
CA TYR A 612 -32.57 0.78 10.69
C TYR A 612 -33.15 0.15 11.97
N GLN A 613 -32.34 0.11 13.04
CA GLN A 613 -32.74 -0.52 14.30
C GLN A 613 -33.67 0.37 15.14
N ASN A 614 -33.48 1.68 15.15
CA ASN A 614 -34.15 2.61 16.05
C ASN A 614 -35.36 3.32 15.42
N CYS A 615 -35.37 3.55 14.12
CA CYS A 615 -36.45 4.26 13.44
C CYS A 615 -37.54 3.31 12.94
N ARG A 616 -38.81 3.69 13.19
CA ARG A 616 -39.98 2.85 12.86
C ARG A 616 -40.84 3.39 11.69
N ASN A 617 -40.80 4.69 11.48
CA ASN A 617 -41.63 5.38 10.51
C ASN A 617 -40.80 6.03 9.41
N PRO A 618 -41.28 6.14 8.16
CA PRO A 618 -40.58 6.80 7.07
C PRO A 618 -40.12 8.24 7.41
N SER A 619 -40.92 8.96 8.21
CA SER A 619 -40.58 10.33 8.66
C SER A 619 -39.41 10.35 9.64
N GLU A 620 -39.27 9.39 10.55
CA GLU A 620 -38.15 9.22 11.48
C GLU A 620 -36.89 8.82 10.71
N ILE A 621 -36.98 7.88 9.78
CA ILE A 621 -35.89 7.45 8.91
C ILE A 621 -35.37 8.66 8.15
N LYS A 622 -36.26 9.42 7.50
CA LYS A 622 -35.86 10.63 6.76
C LYS A 622 -35.16 11.66 7.64
N ALA A 623 -35.71 11.96 8.81
CA ALA A 623 -35.10 12.93 9.75
C ALA A 623 -33.72 12.47 10.25
N SER A 624 -33.56 11.17 10.53
CA SER A 624 -32.27 10.61 10.99
C SER A 624 -31.22 10.63 9.88
N PHE A 625 -31.58 10.35 8.62
CA PHE A 625 -30.68 10.50 7.49
C PHE A 625 -30.35 11.97 7.18
N GLU A 626 -31.31 12.91 7.32
CA GLU A 626 -31.04 14.35 7.23
C GLU A 626 -30.06 14.81 8.32
N GLN A 627 -30.22 14.32 9.56
CA GLN A 627 -29.28 14.61 10.65
C GLN A 627 -27.90 14.01 10.35
N LEU A 628 -27.81 12.76 9.93
CA LEU A 628 -26.54 12.13 9.51
C LEU A 628 -25.85 12.96 8.41
N GLN A 629 -26.62 13.47 7.44
CA GLN A 629 -26.14 14.31 6.37
C GLN A 629 -25.63 15.68 6.86
N LEU A 630 -26.29 16.27 7.86
CA LEU A 630 -25.87 17.52 8.51
C LEU A 630 -24.57 17.29 9.30
N ASP A 631 -24.48 16.21 10.05
CA ASP A 631 -23.28 15.85 10.82
C ASP A 631 -22.07 15.67 9.90
N LEU A 632 -22.22 14.92 8.80
CA LEU A 632 -21.17 14.73 7.78
C LEU A 632 -20.79 16.06 7.09
N SER A 633 -21.79 16.92 6.81
CA SER A 633 -21.55 18.24 6.19
C SER A 633 -20.88 19.23 7.16
N GLY A 634 -21.18 19.13 8.45
CA GLY A 634 -20.53 19.92 9.52
C GLY A 634 -19.08 19.50 9.75
N GLU A 635 -18.72 18.27 9.44
CA GLU A 635 -17.34 17.76 9.48
C GLU A 635 -16.50 18.29 8.30
N ILE A 636 -17.12 18.73 7.21
CA ILE A 636 -16.45 19.36 6.04
C ILE A 636 -16.41 20.88 6.28
N ASN A 637 -15.35 21.36 6.93
CA ASN A 637 -15.16 22.79 7.18
C ASN A 637 -14.52 23.48 5.97
N GLU A 638 -15.22 24.46 5.36
CA GLU A 638 -14.72 25.23 4.18
C GLU A 638 -13.36 25.89 4.46
N ALA A 639 -13.13 26.38 5.69
CA ALA A 639 -11.84 26.95 6.06
C ALA A 639 -10.71 25.91 6.04
N MET A 640 -11.00 24.66 6.39
CA MET A 640 -10.02 23.56 6.33
C MET A 640 -9.76 23.10 4.89
N VAL A 641 -10.78 23.10 4.01
CA VAL A 641 -10.60 22.86 2.58
C VAL A 641 -9.61 23.87 1.99
N LYS A 642 -9.80 25.16 2.28
CA LYS A 642 -8.88 26.22 1.83
C LYS A 642 -7.47 26.06 2.44
N THR A 643 -7.37 25.71 3.71
CA THR A 643 -6.10 25.45 4.39
C THR A 643 -5.36 24.26 3.74
N ARG A 644 -6.08 23.18 3.43
CA ARG A 644 -5.53 22.01 2.73
C ARG A 644 -5.06 22.38 1.33
N GLN A 645 -5.83 23.15 0.58
CA GLN A 645 -5.43 23.64 -0.74
C GLN A 645 -4.11 24.41 -0.66
N VAL A 646 -3.98 25.33 0.29
CA VAL A 646 -2.76 26.12 0.48
C VAL A 646 -1.57 25.26 0.90
N LEU A 647 -1.76 24.29 1.80
CA LEU A 647 -0.67 23.49 2.36
C LEU A 647 -0.26 22.30 1.46
N LEU A 648 -1.23 21.67 0.79
CA LEU A 648 -1.01 20.37 0.12
C LEU A 648 -1.24 20.40 -1.39
N GLU A 649 -1.99 21.37 -1.95
CA GLU A 649 -2.41 21.37 -3.35
C GLU A 649 -1.72 22.45 -4.21
N ASN A 650 -1.17 23.51 -3.60
CA ASN A 650 -0.40 24.54 -4.32
C ASN A 650 1.07 24.15 -4.52
N PHE A 651 1.36 22.85 -4.67
CA PHE A 651 2.69 22.42 -5.05
C PHE A 651 2.89 22.58 -6.56
N ASP A 652 3.68 23.58 -6.93
CA ASP A 652 4.40 23.82 -8.18
C ASP A 652 3.69 23.55 -9.53
N GLU A 653 3.54 24.60 -10.34
CA GLU A 653 3.23 24.47 -11.77
C GLU A 653 4.30 23.67 -12.55
N GLU A 654 5.54 23.61 -12.02
CA GLU A 654 6.63 22.80 -12.55
C GLU A 654 6.48 21.27 -12.34
N VAL A 655 5.47 20.81 -11.59
CA VAL A 655 5.29 19.37 -11.32
C VAL A 655 5.12 18.57 -12.62
N GLN A 656 4.38 19.10 -13.60
CA GLN A 656 4.17 18.41 -14.88
C GLN A 656 5.46 18.25 -15.68
N ASP A 657 6.31 19.28 -15.70
CA ASP A 657 7.60 19.21 -16.38
C ASP A 657 8.56 18.28 -15.65
N LYS A 658 8.61 18.33 -14.33
CA LYS A 658 9.38 17.37 -13.52
C LYS A 658 8.94 15.93 -13.77
N LEU A 659 7.63 15.67 -13.80
CA LEU A 659 7.09 14.32 -14.07
C LEU A 659 7.40 13.87 -15.51
N ARG A 660 7.40 14.76 -16.51
CA ARG A 660 7.79 14.42 -17.87
C ARG A 660 9.26 14.01 -17.96
N VAL A 661 10.15 14.79 -17.35
CA VAL A 661 11.60 14.46 -17.27
C VAL A 661 11.79 13.11 -16.59
N ARG A 662 11.12 12.88 -15.44
CA ARG A 662 11.18 11.60 -14.72
C ARG A 662 10.69 10.42 -15.55
N ALA A 663 9.65 10.61 -16.38
CA ALA A 663 9.16 9.58 -17.29
C ALA A 663 10.20 9.18 -18.35
N GLU A 664 10.89 10.17 -18.91
CA GLU A 664 11.95 9.95 -19.90
C GLU A 664 13.18 9.27 -19.26
N ASP A 665 13.62 9.75 -18.10
CA ASP A 665 14.74 9.19 -17.34
C ASP A 665 14.47 7.72 -16.95
N SER A 666 13.27 7.44 -16.41
CA SER A 666 12.90 6.08 -15.99
C SER A 666 12.85 5.11 -17.16
N ARG A 667 12.28 5.50 -18.30
CA ARG A 667 12.27 4.67 -19.52
C ARG A 667 13.69 4.42 -20.05
N SER A 668 14.51 5.45 -20.07
CA SER A 668 15.90 5.36 -20.53
C SER A 668 16.72 4.45 -19.62
N ALA A 669 16.62 4.61 -18.29
CA ALA A 669 17.31 3.79 -17.31
C ALA A 669 16.87 2.31 -17.41
N ARG A 670 15.55 2.07 -17.50
CA ARG A 670 14.99 0.74 -17.67
C ARG A 670 15.49 0.07 -18.95
N SER A 671 15.36 0.73 -20.10
CA SER A 671 15.82 0.16 -21.40
C SER A 671 17.32 -0.12 -21.42
N ARG A 672 18.14 0.74 -20.76
CA ARG A 672 19.58 0.52 -20.64
C ARG A 672 19.87 -0.70 -19.77
N PHE A 673 19.17 -0.84 -18.64
CA PHE A 673 19.33 -1.95 -17.71
C PHE A 673 18.93 -3.29 -18.35
N GLU A 674 17.75 -3.34 -19.03
CA GLU A 674 17.28 -4.51 -19.75
C GLU A 674 18.27 -4.97 -20.81
N ARG A 675 18.82 -4.03 -21.57
CA ARG A 675 19.83 -4.32 -22.60
C ARG A 675 21.10 -4.90 -22.00
N MET A 676 21.65 -4.26 -20.95
CA MET A 676 22.85 -4.75 -20.28
C MET A 676 22.67 -6.16 -19.69
N LEU A 677 21.50 -6.46 -19.11
CA LEU A 677 21.21 -7.78 -18.56
C LEU A 677 21.16 -8.84 -19.66
N MET A 678 20.56 -8.53 -20.82
CA MET A 678 20.52 -9.45 -21.96
C MET A 678 21.90 -9.66 -22.62
N GLU A 679 22.71 -8.60 -22.74
CA GLU A 679 24.07 -8.68 -23.25
C GLU A 679 24.97 -9.54 -22.35
N LEU A 680 24.88 -9.33 -21.01
CA LEU A 680 25.60 -10.16 -20.04
C LEU A 680 25.16 -11.62 -20.12
N SER A 681 23.85 -11.88 -20.20
CA SER A 681 23.33 -13.23 -20.29
C SER A 681 23.77 -13.94 -21.58
N ARG A 682 23.79 -13.22 -22.69
CA ARG A 682 24.29 -13.75 -23.99
C ARG A 682 25.76 -14.13 -23.91
N ALA A 683 26.58 -13.31 -23.22
CA ALA A 683 28.01 -13.58 -23.07
C ALA A 683 28.28 -14.79 -22.18
N GLU A 684 27.53 -14.93 -21.08
CA GLU A 684 27.80 -15.95 -20.05
C GLU A 684 27.10 -17.30 -20.31
N LEU A 685 25.94 -17.31 -20.95
CA LEU A 685 25.24 -18.56 -21.28
C LEU A 685 25.82 -19.30 -22.51
N GLY A 686 26.47 -18.57 -23.45
CA GLY A 686 27.07 -19.17 -24.60
C GLY A 686 26.15 -20.14 -25.35
N ASP A 687 26.61 -21.41 -25.53
CA ASP A 687 25.87 -22.47 -26.22
C ASP A 687 24.73 -23.07 -25.39
N CYS A 688 24.57 -22.69 -24.13
CA CYS A 688 23.47 -23.17 -23.27
C CYS A 688 22.11 -22.60 -23.66
N ALA A 689 22.09 -21.45 -24.36
CA ALA A 689 20.89 -20.74 -24.76
C ALA A 689 20.94 -20.23 -26.21
N SER A 690 19.77 -20.10 -26.84
CA SER A 690 19.63 -19.42 -28.15
C SER A 690 18.89 -18.10 -27.95
N PHE A 691 19.48 -17.01 -28.45
CA PHE A 691 18.98 -15.64 -28.24
C PHE A 691 18.28 -15.13 -29.51
N ASP A 692 17.22 -14.34 -29.30
CA ASP A 692 16.56 -13.53 -30.33
C ASP A 692 16.38 -12.08 -29.83
N ASP A 693 15.54 -11.26 -30.49
CA ASP A 693 15.35 -9.84 -30.18
C ASP A 693 14.53 -9.61 -28.88
N ASP A 694 13.72 -10.58 -28.47
CA ASP A 694 12.77 -10.44 -27.37
C ASP A 694 13.17 -11.24 -26.11
N GLY A 695 14.19 -12.12 -26.21
CA GLY A 695 14.59 -12.97 -25.10
C GLY A 695 15.58 -14.07 -25.49
N PHE A 696 15.49 -15.20 -24.80
CA PHE A 696 16.30 -16.38 -25.12
C PHE A 696 15.56 -17.67 -24.73
N HIS A 697 15.99 -18.76 -25.35
CA HIS A 697 15.54 -20.12 -25.03
C HIS A 697 16.68 -20.88 -24.37
N LEU A 698 16.56 -21.19 -23.08
CA LEU A 698 17.52 -22.00 -22.34
C LEU A 698 17.33 -23.47 -22.70
N ARG A 699 18.34 -24.08 -23.34
CA ARG A 699 18.30 -25.46 -23.83
C ARG A 699 18.88 -26.47 -22.85
N ARG A 700 19.92 -26.07 -22.12
CA ARG A 700 20.53 -26.85 -21.04
C ARG A 700 20.97 -25.95 -19.90
N THR A 701 21.02 -26.52 -18.73
CA THR A 701 21.49 -25.83 -17.52
C THR A 701 23.00 -25.55 -17.63
N PRO A 702 23.48 -24.34 -17.31
CA PRO A 702 24.91 -24.05 -17.31
C PRO A 702 25.68 -24.87 -16.28
N ASP A 703 26.91 -25.24 -16.60
CA ASP A 703 27.75 -26.03 -15.72
C ASP A 703 28.11 -25.27 -14.45
N GLY A 704 28.03 -25.92 -13.28
CA GLY A 704 28.33 -25.30 -11.97
C GLY A 704 27.13 -24.70 -11.23
N ILE A 705 25.97 -24.57 -11.85
CA ILE A 705 24.78 -24.03 -11.18
C ILE A 705 24.26 -24.95 -10.05
N GLU A 706 24.35 -26.26 -10.22
CA GLU A 706 23.94 -27.26 -9.22
C GLU A 706 24.79 -27.15 -7.92
N ALA A 707 26.06 -26.80 -8.05
CA ALA A 707 26.97 -26.62 -6.93
C ALA A 707 26.66 -25.36 -6.10
N SER A 708 25.87 -24.41 -6.63
CA SER A 708 25.49 -23.18 -5.95
C SER A 708 24.30 -23.33 -5.02
N GLY A 709 23.68 -24.51 -4.92
CA GLY A 709 22.52 -24.77 -4.05
C GLY A 709 21.23 -24.10 -4.51
N LEU A 710 21.20 -23.56 -5.74
CA LEU A 710 20.00 -22.99 -6.34
C LEU A 710 19.05 -24.13 -6.76
N SER A 711 17.80 -24.03 -6.36
CA SER A 711 16.73 -24.93 -6.81
C SER A 711 16.62 -24.92 -8.35
N ALA A 712 16.18 -26.04 -8.91
CA ALA A 712 16.13 -26.30 -10.35
C ALA A 712 15.71 -25.08 -11.19
N ILE A 713 16.61 -24.67 -12.10
CA ILE A 713 16.30 -23.66 -13.09
C ILE A 713 15.55 -24.35 -14.22
N GLU A 714 14.38 -23.81 -14.55
CA GLU A 714 13.52 -24.38 -15.56
C GLU A 714 14.10 -24.11 -16.97
N LEU A 715 14.08 -25.13 -17.82
CA LEU A 715 14.44 -25.01 -19.23
C LEU A 715 13.26 -24.40 -19.99
N GLY A 716 13.53 -23.57 -21.00
CA GLY A 716 12.45 -22.97 -21.79
C GLY A 716 12.73 -21.55 -22.26
N ARG A 717 11.67 -20.88 -22.62
CA ARG A 717 11.68 -19.49 -23.10
C ARG A 717 11.76 -18.51 -21.94
N TYR A 718 12.69 -17.55 -22.01
CA TYR A 718 12.87 -16.44 -21.10
C TYR A 718 12.71 -15.12 -21.85
N GLU A 719 11.95 -14.18 -21.30
CA GLU A 719 11.69 -12.85 -21.91
C GLU A 719 11.89 -11.71 -20.94
N LEU A 720 12.36 -10.58 -21.47
CA LEU A 720 12.56 -9.33 -20.74
C LEU A 720 12.31 -8.12 -21.70
N PRO A 721 11.25 -7.33 -21.51
CA PRO A 721 10.09 -7.60 -20.67
C PRO A 721 9.26 -8.78 -21.18
N ARG A 722 8.43 -9.36 -20.31
CA ARG A 722 7.57 -10.49 -20.71
C ARG A 722 6.52 -10.03 -21.71
N ARG A 723 6.45 -10.68 -22.86
CA ARG A 723 5.52 -10.40 -23.97
C ARG A 723 4.58 -11.56 -24.25
N SER A 724 5.05 -12.77 -24.10
CA SER A 724 4.27 -13.99 -24.28
C SER A 724 3.77 -14.55 -22.94
N GLY A 725 2.61 -15.22 -22.99
CA GLY A 725 2.02 -15.80 -21.78
C GLY A 725 2.76 -17.00 -21.22
N ASP A 726 3.57 -17.66 -22.03
CA ASP A 726 4.18 -18.97 -21.73
C ASP A 726 5.69 -18.88 -21.48
N ALA A 727 6.27 -17.66 -21.51
CA ALA A 727 7.68 -17.46 -21.22
C ALA A 727 7.91 -17.20 -19.72
N HIS A 728 9.06 -17.64 -19.22
CA HIS A 728 9.57 -17.24 -17.91
C HIS A 728 9.94 -15.75 -17.93
N LEU A 729 9.57 -15.04 -16.87
CA LEU A 729 9.99 -13.65 -16.70
C LEU A 729 11.47 -13.61 -16.32
N TYR A 730 12.30 -13.02 -17.20
CA TYR A 730 13.72 -12.80 -16.92
C TYR A 730 13.96 -11.46 -16.24
N ARG A 731 14.70 -11.45 -15.13
CA ARG A 731 15.00 -10.28 -14.32
C ARG A 731 16.24 -10.49 -13.48
N ILE A 732 16.82 -9.41 -12.92
CA ILE A 732 18.07 -9.52 -12.17
C ILE A 732 17.93 -10.37 -10.89
N ASN A 733 16.73 -10.39 -10.27
CA ASN A 733 16.45 -11.22 -9.09
C ASN A 733 16.10 -12.68 -9.43
N HIS A 734 16.01 -13.03 -10.73
CA HIS A 734 15.84 -14.43 -11.12
C HIS A 734 17.09 -15.24 -10.77
N PRO A 735 16.98 -16.48 -10.22
CA PRO A 735 18.14 -17.29 -9.82
C PRO A 735 19.20 -17.45 -10.91
N LEU A 736 18.78 -17.63 -12.17
CA LEU A 736 19.67 -17.70 -13.33
C LEU A 736 20.46 -16.40 -13.53
N ALA A 737 19.79 -15.23 -13.46
CA ALA A 737 20.45 -13.94 -13.64
C ALA A 737 21.41 -13.61 -12.49
N GLN A 738 21.02 -13.94 -11.25
CA GLN A 738 21.89 -13.81 -10.08
C GLN A 738 23.14 -14.67 -10.21
N TRP A 739 22.99 -15.91 -10.64
CA TRP A 739 24.13 -16.81 -10.89
C TRP A 739 25.04 -16.25 -11.98
N ILE A 740 24.50 -15.80 -13.12
CA ILE A 740 25.25 -15.19 -14.21
C ILE A 740 26.05 -13.98 -13.71
N ALA A 741 25.40 -13.06 -13.02
CA ALA A 741 26.04 -11.87 -12.47
C ALA A 741 27.14 -12.22 -11.46
N GLN A 742 26.90 -13.21 -10.60
CA GLN A 742 27.89 -13.67 -9.62
C GLN A 742 29.10 -14.33 -10.28
N GLN A 743 28.89 -15.18 -11.30
CA GLN A 743 29.98 -15.79 -12.07
C GLN A 743 30.87 -14.73 -12.74
N ALA A 744 30.26 -13.75 -13.40
CA ALA A 744 30.99 -12.66 -14.03
C ALA A 744 31.77 -11.80 -13.02
N LYS A 745 31.16 -11.52 -11.85
CA LYS A 745 31.81 -10.71 -10.80
C LYS A 745 32.99 -11.38 -10.11
N THR A 746 32.91 -12.68 -9.86
CA THR A 746 33.92 -13.44 -9.10
C THR A 746 35.01 -14.05 -9.98
N ARG A 747 34.89 -13.91 -11.30
CA ARG A 747 35.89 -14.42 -12.24
C ARG A 747 37.24 -13.74 -12.01
N ALA A 748 38.28 -14.53 -11.79
CA ALA A 748 39.64 -14.04 -11.83
C ALA A 748 40.02 -13.68 -13.29
N LEU A 749 40.44 -12.44 -13.53
CA LEU A 749 40.82 -11.95 -14.84
C LEU A 749 42.30 -11.73 -14.89
N ASP A 750 42.94 -12.34 -15.89
CA ASP A 750 44.36 -12.08 -16.20
C ASP A 750 44.51 -10.75 -16.94
N GLY A 751 45.69 -10.16 -16.90
CA GLY A 751 46.01 -8.96 -17.69
C GLY A 751 45.83 -9.24 -19.17
N ALA A 752 45.05 -8.44 -19.85
CA ALA A 752 44.70 -8.59 -21.26
C ALA A 752 44.79 -7.28 -22.02
N LYS A 753 44.90 -7.39 -23.36
CA LYS A 753 44.73 -6.26 -24.28
C LYS A 753 43.36 -6.33 -24.92
N LEU A 754 42.52 -5.32 -24.73
CA LEU A 754 41.26 -5.19 -25.39
C LEU A 754 41.39 -4.27 -26.62
N VAL A 755 41.03 -4.81 -27.78
CA VAL A 755 40.97 -4.04 -29.01
C VAL A 755 39.50 -3.70 -29.25
N PHE A 756 39.17 -2.44 -29.08
CA PHE A 756 37.84 -1.88 -29.26
C PHE A 756 37.58 -1.53 -30.74
N ASP A 757 36.46 -1.98 -31.28
CA ASP A 757 36.03 -1.71 -32.65
C ASP A 757 35.06 -0.52 -32.68
N TYR A 758 35.57 0.65 -33.08
CA TYR A 758 34.78 1.88 -33.16
C TYR A 758 33.72 1.81 -34.27
N ASP A 759 34.10 1.30 -35.44
CA ASP A 759 33.20 1.25 -36.60
C ASP A 759 32.08 0.19 -36.41
N GLY A 760 32.39 -0.88 -35.67
CA GLY A 760 31.40 -1.94 -35.36
C GLY A 760 30.29 -1.51 -34.38
N TYR A 761 30.44 -0.38 -33.69
CA TYR A 761 29.42 0.10 -32.75
C TYR A 761 28.16 0.69 -33.43
N GLY A 762 28.28 1.10 -34.72
CA GLY A 762 27.15 1.57 -35.51
C GLY A 762 26.63 2.98 -35.15
N THR A 763 27.10 3.61 -34.05
CA THR A 763 26.71 4.95 -33.63
C THR A 763 27.96 5.76 -33.37
N LYS A 764 28.02 6.98 -33.93
CA LYS A 764 29.19 7.87 -33.80
C LYS A 764 29.29 8.45 -32.38
N ILE A 765 30.42 8.21 -31.69
CA ILE A 765 30.75 8.80 -30.38
C ILE A 765 31.84 9.85 -30.61
N SER A 766 31.44 11.11 -30.79
CA SER A 766 32.36 12.21 -31.19
C SER A 766 33.52 12.43 -30.19
N THR A 767 33.31 12.16 -28.90
CA THR A 767 34.32 12.31 -27.85
C THR A 767 35.43 11.24 -27.94
N LEU A 768 35.17 10.08 -28.54
CA LEU A 768 36.15 9.01 -28.71
C LEU A 768 36.93 9.11 -30.04
N GLU A 769 36.47 9.93 -31.02
CA GLU A 769 37.17 10.10 -32.29
C GLU A 769 38.65 10.50 -32.17
N PRO A 770 39.05 11.41 -31.23
CA PRO A 770 40.46 11.81 -31.06
C PRO A 770 41.39 10.67 -30.60
N TYR A 771 40.80 9.58 -30.10
CA TYR A 771 41.56 8.41 -29.60
C TYR A 771 41.61 7.28 -30.62
N ARG A 772 41.02 7.42 -31.80
CA ARG A 772 41.06 6.38 -32.86
C ARG A 772 42.52 6.15 -33.30
N GLY A 773 42.89 4.86 -33.39
CA GLY A 773 44.25 4.44 -33.67
C GLY A 773 45.26 4.62 -32.53
N LYS A 774 44.78 4.99 -31.34
CA LYS A 774 45.60 5.08 -30.12
C LYS A 774 45.41 3.85 -29.23
N ALA A 775 46.40 3.63 -28.38
CA ALA A 775 46.42 2.58 -27.36
C ALA A 775 46.82 3.15 -26.02
N GLY A 776 46.59 2.43 -24.95
CA GLY A 776 46.96 2.86 -23.60
C GLY A 776 46.55 1.85 -22.54
N TRP A 777 46.33 2.32 -21.32
CA TRP A 777 45.93 1.50 -20.16
C TRP A 777 44.61 1.98 -19.61
N LEU A 778 43.82 1.04 -19.13
CA LEU A 778 42.55 1.29 -18.47
C LEU A 778 42.45 0.44 -17.20
N THR A 779 42.02 1.05 -16.10
CA THR A 779 41.73 0.35 -14.83
C THR A 779 40.31 0.57 -14.43
N LEU A 780 39.71 -0.49 -13.91
CA LEU A 780 38.36 -0.48 -13.27
C LEU A 780 38.53 -0.78 -11.79
N LYS A 781 38.04 0.13 -10.96
CA LYS A 781 38.03 -0.02 -9.50
C LYS A 781 36.62 0.06 -8.93
N LEU A 782 36.39 -0.73 -7.90
CA LEU A 782 35.19 -0.65 -7.07
C LEU A 782 35.57 0.19 -5.84
N VAL A 783 34.84 1.28 -5.65
CA VAL A 783 34.95 2.15 -4.46
C VAL A 783 33.68 1.97 -3.65
N SER A 784 33.79 1.42 -2.45
CA SER A 784 32.69 1.28 -1.50
C SER A 784 32.82 2.38 -0.44
N VAL A 785 31.76 3.16 -0.28
CA VAL A 785 31.69 4.24 0.70
C VAL A 785 30.56 3.95 1.67
N GLU A 786 30.90 3.87 2.95
CA GLU A 786 29.91 3.73 4.02
C GLU A 786 29.84 5.05 4.80
N ALA A 787 28.66 5.67 4.78
CA ALA A 787 28.35 6.89 5.50
C ALA A 787 26.85 6.96 5.80
N LEU A 788 26.46 7.65 6.86
CA LEU A 788 25.05 7.84 7.25
C LEU A 788 24.28 6.51 7.41
N GLY A 789 24.97 5.43 7.81
CA GLY A 789 24.38 4.09 7.94
C GLY A 789 24.02 3.42 6.61
N ASN A 790 24.45 3.98 5.48
CA ASN A 790 24.29 3.41 4.15
C ASN A 790 25.64 3.08 3.52
N GLN A 791 25.65 1.99 2.73
CA GLN A 791 26.81 1.61 1.92
C GLN A 791 26.50 1.83 0.45
N GLU A 792 27.31 2.65 -0.23
CA GLU A 792 27.24 2.91 -1.66
C GLU A 792 28.43 2.30 -2.39
N GLN A 793 28.24 1.85 -3.61
CA GLN A 793 29.27 1.26 -4.45
C GLN A 793 29.37 2.03 -5.77
N HIS A 794 30.54 2.52 -6.06
CA HIS A 794 30.84 3.26 -7.27
C HIS A 794 31.91 2.54 -8.10
N LEU A 795 31.70 2.49 -9.40
CA LEU A 795 32.70 1.99 -10.35
C LEU A 795 33.50 3.18 -10.87
N LEU A 796 34.79 3.17 -10.58
CA LEU A 796 35.70 4.19 -11.04
C LEU A 796 36.49 3.62 -12.21
N VAL A 797 36.24 4.19 -13.40
CA VAL A 797 36.99 3.83 -14.62
C VAL A 797 37.94 4.95 -14.94
N ALA A 798 39.24 4.63 -15.06
CA ALA A 798 40.28 5.56 -15.46
C ALA A 798 41.04 4.98 -16.65
N ALA A 799 41.40 5.82 -17.60
CA ALA A 799 42.19 5.40 -18.76
C ALA A 799 43.22 6.48 -19.15
N SER A 800 44.36 6.01 -19.61
CA SER A 800 45.41 6.88 -20.18
C SER A 800 45.88 6.35 -21.53
N THR A 801 46.32 7.26 -22.42
CA THR A 801 47.00 6.89 -23.64
C THR A 801 48.44 6.45 -23.36
N ALA A 802 49.06 5.74 -24.31
CA ALA A 802 50.45 5.30 -24.22
C ALA A 802 51.43 6.51 -24.06
N ASP A 803 51.03 7.69 -24.52
CA ASP A 803 51.80 8.96 -24.39
C ASP A 803 51.64 9.59 -23.00
N GLY A 804 50.90 8.97 -22.07
CA GLY A 804 50.72 9.44 -20.70
C GLY A 804 49.68 10.55 -20.58
N VAL A 805 48.68 10.64 -21.47
CA VAL A 805 47.56 11.58 -21.37
C VAL A 805 46.32 10.87 -20.84
N ALA A 806 45.75 11.36 -19.73
CA ALA A 806 44.50 10.82 -19.20
C ALA A 806 43.33 11.13 -20.15
N LEU A 807 42.39 10.18 -20.30
CA LEU A 807 41.15 10.40 -21.05
C LEU A 807 40.19 11.27 -20.25
N ALA A 808 39.38 12.06 -20.96
CA ALA A 808 38.41 12.96 -20.33
C ALA A 808 37.29 12.14 -19.60
N GLU A 809 36.65 12.80 -18.66
CA GLU A 809 35.66 12.31 -17.68
C GLU A 809 34.97 10.95 -17.97
N ASP A 810 34.01 10.92 -18.92
CA ASP A 810 33.22 9.72 -19.21
C ASP A 810 33.80 8.83 -20.34
N ASP A 811 34.86 9.27 -21.00
CA ASP A 811 35.40 8.57 -22.17
C ASP A 811 35.94 7.16 -21.85
N PRO A 812 36.55 6.89 -20.67
CA PRO A 812 36.92 5.54 -20.26
C PRO A 812 35.71 4.57 -20.16
N GLU A 813 34.56 5.05 -19.64
CA GLU A 813 33.34 4.22 -19.60
C GLU A 813 32.78 3.99 -21.00
N LYS A 814 32.83 4.99 -21.89
CA LYS A 814 32.38 4.86 -23.28
C LYS A 814 33.20 3.85 -24.05
N LEU A 815 34.51 3.75 -23.78
CA LEU A 815 35.35 2.70 -24.36
C LEU A 815 34.86 1.31 -23.99
N LEU A 816 34.54 1.06 -22.72
CA LEU A 816 34.04 -0.26 -22.25
C LEU A 816 32.68 -0.66 -22.84
N ARG A 817 31.96 0.26 -23.49
CA ARG A 817 30.68 -0.01 -24.18
C ARG A 817 30.86 -0.42 -25.65
N LEU A 818 32.06 -0.21 -26.22
CA LEU A 818 32.32 -0.58 -27.61
C LEU A 818 32.52 -2.10 -27.74
N PRO A 819 32.17 -2.67 -28.87
CA PRO A 819 32.54 -4.05 -29.19
C PRO A 819 34.07 -4.23 -29.07
N ALA A 820 34.48 -5.33 -28.45
CA ALA A 820 35.92 -5.57 -28.24
C ALA A 820 36.33 -7.02 -28.47
N THR A 821 37.61 -7.21 -28.81
CA THR A 821 38.24 -8.53 -28.86
C THR A 821 39.42 -8.60 -27.88
N THR A 822 39.61 -9.74 -27.26
CA THR A 822 40.68 -9.94 -26.26
C THR A 822 41.93 -10.51 -26.96
N ARG A 823 43.09 -9.89 -26.68
CA ARG A 823 44.43 -10.38 -27.09
C ARG A 823 45.31 -10.53 -25.84
N ALA A 824 46.39 -11.29 -25.95
CA ALA A 824 47.37 -11.38 -24.87
C ALA A 824 47.99 -9.99 -24.57
N ALA A 825 48.09 -9.62 -23.28
CA ALA A 825 48.68 -8.36 -22.87
C ALA A 825 50.19 -8.30 -23.21
N GLY A 826 50.67 -7.09 -23.58
CA GLY A 826 52.06 -6.78 -23.64
C GLY A 826 52.72 -6.62 -22.25
N LEU A 827 54.01 -6.40 -22.16
CA LEU A 827 54.67 -6.06 -20.89
C LEU A 827 54.25 -4.63 -20.46
N PHE A 828 53.66 -4.54 -19.24
CA PHE A 828 53.29 -3.24 -18.67
C PHE A 828 54.50 -2.27 -18.61
N ASN A 829 54.30 -1.03 -19.07
CA ASN A 829 55.34 0.00 -19.03
C ASN A 829 55.08 0.92 -17.79
N SER A 830 56.11 1.09 -16.95
CA SER A 830 56.04 1.84 -15.69
C SER A 830 55.62 3.32 -15.82
N ALA A 831 55.76 3.94 -17.00
CA ALA A 831 55.38 5.35 -17.22
C ALA A 831 53.86 5.53 -17.35
N GLY A 832 53.12 4.56 -17.91
CA GLY A 832 51.65 4.59 -17.96
C GLY A 832 50.96 4.37 -16.62
N ASP A 833 51.62 3.66 -15.73
CA ASP A 833 51.13 3.30 -14.40
C ASP A 833 51.00 4.54 -13.48
N ALA A 834 51.95 5.47 -13.55
CA ALA A 834 51.95 6.71 -12.76
C ALA A 834 50.82 7.69 -13.17
N THR A 835 50.59 7.86 -14.47
CA THR A 835 49.52 8.73 -14.98
C THR A 835 48.12 8.13 -14.66
N LEU A 836 47.98 6.83 -14.84
CA LEU A 836 46.76 6.13 -14.51
C LEU A 836 46.44 6.20 -13.02
N ALA A 837 47.45 6.04 -12.15
CA ALA A 837 47.28 6.17 -10.69
C ALA A 837 46.92 7.61 -10.29
N ALA A 838 47.49 8.63 -10.94
CA ALA A 838 47.14 10.02 -10.70
C ALA A 838 45.69 10.34 -11.14
N ASP A 839 45.23 9.82 -12.30
CA ASP A 839 43.87 9.99 -12.79
C ASP A 839 42.85 9.30 -11.85
N VAL A 840 43.14 8.08 -11.41
CA VAL A 840 42.34 7.37 -10.39
C VAL A 840 42.22 8.19 -9.11
N ALA A 841 43.31 8.72 -8.59
CA ALA A 841 43.29 9.53 -7.36
C ALA A 841 42.45 10.81 -7.52
N SER A 842 42.58 11.48 -8.69
CA SER A 842 41.77 12.66 -9.02
C SER A 842 40.29 12.35 -9.07
N ARG A 843 39.89 11.34 -9.82
CA ARG A 843 38.49 10.91 -9.95
C ARG A 843 37.87 10.43 -8.62
N LYS A 844 38.67 9.70 -7.83
CA LYS A 844 38.25 9.30 -6.48
C LYS A 844 38.01 10.52 -5.59
N THR A 845 38.90 11.51 -5.64
CA THR A 845 38.77 12.75 -4.83
C THR A 845 37.50 13.51 -5.25
N GLU A 846 37.24 13.60 -6.54
CA GLU A 846 36.02 14.23 -7.07
C GLU A 846 34.74 13.46 -6.64
N LEU A 847 34.70 12.14 -6.81
CA LEU A 847 33.61 11.29 -6.34
C LEU A 847 33.35 11.49 -4.83
N LEU A 848 34.36 11.44 -4.00
CA LEU A 848 34.25 11.63 -2.56
C LEU A 848 33.77 13.06 -2.22
N ARG A 849 34.19 14.06 -2.97
CA ARG A 849 33.72 15.45 -2.80
C ARG A 849 32.21 15.55 -3.08
N ASP A 850 31.73 14.92 -4.15
CA ASP A 850 30.33 14.97 -4.53
C ASP A 850 29.45 14.21 -3.50
N ILE A 851 29.92 13.06 -3.02
CA ILE A 851 29.28 12.31 -1.93
C ILE A 851 29.24 13.17 -0.65
N ASN A 852 30.35 13.83 -0.30
CA ASN A 852 30.42 14.69 0.87
C ASN A 852 29.46 15.88 0.76
N GLN A 853 29.41 16.54 -0.40
CA GLN A 853 28.52 17.68 -0.61
C GLN A 853 27.05 17.27 -0.49
N ARG A 854 26.67 16.12 -1.06
CA ARG A 854 25.33 15.55 -0.92
C ARG A 854 24.99 15.22 0.54
N ASN A 855 25.89 14.51 1.23
CA ASN A 855 25.70 14.12 2.62
C ASN A 855 25.66 15.32 3.56
N LEU A 856 26.43 16.36 3.28
CA LEU A 856 26.37 17.64 3.99
C LEU A 856 24.97 18.29 3.81
N GLY A 857 24.40 18.25 2.61
CA GLY A 857 23.05 18.75 2.38
C GLY A 857 21.98 18.01 3.21
N TYR A 858 22.10 16.68 3.39
CA TYR A 858 21.22 15.92 4.28
C TYR A 858 21.44 16.29 5.74
N PHE A 859 22.69 16.45 6.16
CA PHE A 859 23.04 16.88 7.52
C PHE A 859 22.49 18.28 7.83
N GLU A 860 22.67 19.25 6.93
CA GLU A 860 22.15 20.61 7.08
C GLU A 860 20.60 20.61 7.22
N GLN A 861 19.88 19.81 6.44
CA GLN A 861 18.42 19.67 6.57
C GLN A 861 18.03 19.13 7.95
N GLU A 862 18.75 18.13 8.46
CA GLU A 862 18.49 17.58 9.80
C GLU A 862 18.83 18.57 10.91
N VAL A 863 19.93 19.31 10.80
CA VAL A 863 20.28 20.37 11.75
C VAL A 863 19.22 21.46 11.77
N GLN A 864 18.78 21.96 10.61
CA GLN A 864 17.69 22.94 10.53
C GLN A 864 16.38 22.43 11.17
N LYS A 865 16.06 21.15 11.00
CA LYS A 865 14.91 20.53 11.67
C LYS A 865 15.08 20.52 13.19
N LEU A 866 16.28 20.16 13.69
CA LEU A 866 16.59 20.15 15.14
C LEU A 866 16.60 21.56 15.75
N ASP A 867 17.09 22.56 15.00
CA ASP A 867 17.04 23.96 15.40
C ASP A 867 15.59 24.42 15.55
N ALA A 868 14.77 24.16 14.52
CA ALA A 868 13.35 24.50 14.54
C ALA A 868 12.59 23.78 15.67
N TRP A 869 12.93 22.51 15.93
CA TRP A 869 12.37 21.74 17.03
C TRP A 869 12.74 22.34 18.41
N ALA A 870 13.99 22.73 18.62
CA ALA A 870 14.43 23.35 19.87
C ALA A 870 13.74 24.71 20.09
N ASP A 871 13.62 25.51 19.04
CA ASP A 871 12.93 26.81 19.10
C ASP A 871 11.43 26.65 19.38
N ASP A 872 10.78 25.64 18.78
CA ASP A 872 9.37 25.32 19.06
C ASP A 872 9.14 24.97 20.53
N LEU A 873 10.00 24.13 21.11
CA LEU A 873 9.90 23.77 22.53
C LEU A 873 10.12 24.97 23.45
N LYS A 874 11.10 25.84 23.14
CA LYS A 874 11.32 27.09 23.88
C LYS A 874 10.09 27.99 23.80
N LEU A 875 9.49 28.14 22.63
CA LEU A 875 8.26 28.93 22.43
C LEU A 875 7.08 28.35 23.20
N GLY A 876 6.93 27.02 23.22
CA GLY A 876 5.88 26.32 23.99
C GLY A 876 5.98 26.62 25.48
N LEU A 877 7.18 26.55 26.06
CA LEU A 877 7.44 26.88 27.45
C LEU A 877 7.10 28.35 27.81
N GLU A 878 7.44 29.28 26.91
CA GLU A 878 7.07 30.71 27.08
C GLU A 878 5.57 30.92 26.99
N GLN A 879 4.90 30.20 26.09
CA GLN A 879 3.46 30.31 25.89
C GLN A 879 2.68 29.78 27.11
N GLU A 880 3.12 28.69 27.71
CA GLU A 880 2.54 28.14 28.95
C GLU A 880 2.53 29.19 30.07
N ILE A 881 3.63 29.95 30.23
CA ILE A 881 3.71 31.04 31.21
C ILE A 881 2.75 32.19 30.86
N LYS A 882 2.64 32.56 29.57
CA LYS A 882 1.71 33.61 29.11
C LYS A 882 0.25 33.21 29.33
N GLU A 883 -0.10 31.94 29.16
CA GLU A 883 -1.47 31.45 29.44
C GLU A 883 -1.80 31.55 30.93
N ILE A 884 -0.90 31.12 31.79
CA ILE A 884 -1.08 31.28 33.25
C ILE A 884 -1.20 32.76 33.64
N ASP A 885 -0.39 33.65 33.03
CA ASP A 885 -0.51 35.12 33.30
C ASP A 885 -1.88 35.65 32.85
N ARG A 886 -2.45 35.10 31.74
CA ARG A 886 -3.81 35.46 31.29
C ARG A 886 -4.89 34.91 32.24
N GLU A 887 -4.76 33.67 32.67
CA GLU A 887 -5.67 33.03 33.63
C GLU A 887 -5.67 33.80 34.98
N ILE A 888 -4.49 34.21 35.48
CA ILE A 888 -4.37 35.05 36.68
C ILE A 888 -5.15 36.37 36.51
N LYS A 889 -5.04 37.05 35.35
CA LYS A 889 -5.78 38.28 35.07
C LYS A 889 -7.29 38.04 35.01
N GLU A 890 -7.73 36.93 34.47
CA GLU A 890 -9.14 36.57 34.37
C GLU A 890 -9.74 36.22 35.74
N VAL A 891 -9.05 35.43 36.56
CA VAL A 891 -9.43 35.10 37.94
C VAL A 891 -9.47 36.36 38.81
N HIS A 892 -8.51 37.25 38.64
CA HIS A 892 -8.52 38.55 39.36
C HIS A 892 -9.73 39.42 38.98
N ARG A 893 -10.10 39.47 37.68
CA ARG A 893 -11.27 40.20 37.18
C ARG A 893 -12.57 39.58 37.70
N THR A 894 -12.68 38.26 37.73
CA THR A 894 -13.84 37.53 38.23
C THR A 894 -13.97 37.70 39.74
N ALA A 895 -12.86 37.66 40.48
CA ALA A 895 -12.87 37.94 41.94
C ALA A 895 -13.35 39.36 42.27
N ALA A 896 -13.07 40.35 41.42
CA ALA A 896 -13.53 41.71 41.61
C ALA A 896 -15.06 41.89 41.43
N THR A 897 -15.67 41.04 40.59
CA THR A 897 -17.12 41.10 40.27
C THR A 897 -17.97 40.10 41.04
N SER A 898 -17.38 39.20 41.84
CA SER A 898 -18.09 38.15 42.58
C SER A 898 -19.00 38.71 43.65
N PRO A 899 -20.26 38.27 43.73
CA PRO A 899 -21.27 38.82 44.63
C PRO A 899 -21.14 38.30 46.07
N THR A 900 -20.50 37.14 46.31
CA THR A 900 -20.39 36.50 47.63
C THR A 900 -18.96 36.46 48.16
N LEU A 901 -18.83 36.43 49.51
CA LEU A 901 -17.53 36.33 50.16
C LEU A 901 -16.84 34.97 49.92
N GLU A 902 -17.64 33.93 49.86
CA GLU A 902 -17.15 32.55 49.57
C GLU A 902 -16.52 32.44 48.18
N GLU A 903 -17.18 32.97 47.17
CA GLU A 903 -16.66 33.03 45.80
C GLU A 903 -15.38 33.86 45.70
N LYS A 904 -15.31 35.01 46.35
CA LYS A 904 -14.08 35.81 46.42
C LYS A 904 -12.93 35.07 47.05
N LEU A 905 -13.16 34.31 48.11
CA LEU A 905 -12.15 33.50 48.78
C LEU A 905 -11.67 32.34 47.89
N ALA A 906 -12.60 31.69 47.16
CA ALA A 906 -12.27 30.64 46.21
C ALA A 906 -11.39 31.18 45.06
N HIS A 907 -11.75 32.33 44.48
CA HIS A 907 -10.95 32.97 43.42
C HIS A 907 -9.58 33.45 43.94
N GLN A 908 -9.48 33.97 45.18
CA GLN A 908 -8.18 34.32 45.75
C GLN A 908 -7.29 33.12 46.03
N LYS A 909 -7.85 31.97 46.42
CA LYS A 909 -7.08 30.72 46.54
C LYS A 909 -6.57 30.27 45.17
N ARG A 910 -7.43 30.28 44.18
CA ARG A 910 -7.06 29.91 42.79
C ARG A 910 -5.97 30.83 42.23
N GLN A 911 -6.08 32.13 42.46
CA GLN A 911 -5.07 33.11 42.06
C GLN A 911 -3.69 32.79 42.68
N ARG A 912 -3.63 32.50 43.98
CA ARG A 912 -2.38 32.13 44.67
C ARG A 912 -1.78 30.84 44.14
N GLU A 913 -2.61 29.83 43.80
CA GLU A 913 -2.16 28.59 43.17
C GLU A 913 -1.52 28.88 41.80
N LEU A 914 -2.17 29.66 40.95
CA LEU A 914 -1.67 30.05 39.64
C LEU A 914 -0.38 30.87 39.71
N GLU A 915 -0.30 31.83 40.69
CA GLU A 915 0.92 32.59 40.93
C GLU A 915 2.08 31.70 41.40
N GLY A 916 1.77 30.68 42.22
CA GLY A 916 2.73 29.66 42.63
C GLY A 916 3.24 28.83 41.44
N MET A 917 2.31 28.38 40.58
CA MET A 917 2.64 27.63 39.35
C MET A 917 3.49 28.47 38.37
N ARG A 918 3.09 29.73 38.14
CA ARG A 918 3.86 30.67 37.31
C ARG A 918 5.28 30.87 37.83
N SER A 919 5.43 31.07 39.15
CA SER A 919 6.74 31.28 39.78
C SER A 919 7.62 30.03 39.70
N LYS A 920 7.01 28.85 39.77
CA LYS A 920 7.71 27.58 39.57
C LYS A 920 8.16 27.44 38.10
N LEU A 921 7.26 27.63 37.13
CA LEU A 921 7.58 27.54 35.70
C LEU A 921 8.63 28.55 35.26
N ARG A 922 8.58 29.80 35.77
CA ARG A 922 9.62 30.79 35.48
C ARG A 922 11.00 30.40 35.99
N ARG A 923 11.09 29.71 37.16
CA ARG A 923 12.36 29.20 37.67
C ARG A 923 12.87 28.00 36.85
N GLU A 924 11.96 27.16 36.42
CA GLU A 924 12.27 25.99 35.61
C GLU A 924 12.52 26.31 34.13
N LEU A 925 12.03 27.45 33.63
CA LEU A 925 12.16 27.87 32.23
C LEU A 925 13.61 27.77 31.71
N PHE A 926 14.53 28.41 32.41
CA PHE A 926 15.94 28.42 32.01
C PHE A 926 16.56 27.02 32.06
N ILE A 927 16.24 26.24 33.09
CA ILE A 927 16.73 24.86 33.20
C ILE A 927 16.23 24.01 32.05
N ARG A 928 14.93 24.10 31.71
CA ARG A 928 14.32 23.37 30.61
C ARG A 928 14.84 23.86 29.24
N GLN A 929 15.08 25.14 29.05
CA GLN A 929 15.69 25.67 27.84
C GLN A 929 17.13 25.15 27.66
N ASP A 930 17.92 25.12 28.75
CA ASP A 930 19.27 24.55 28.75
C ASP A 930 19.25 23.03 28.47
N GLU A 931 18.28 22.30 29.00
CA GLU A 931 18.07 20.87 28.73
C GLU A 931 17.72 20.61 27.24
N VAL A 932 16.84 21.44 26.66
CA VAL A 932 16.47 21.36 25.23
C VAL A 932 17.70 21.63 24.36
N GLU A 933 18.51 22.64 24.73
CA GLU A 933 19.73 22.98 24.00
C GLU A 933 20.80 21.90 24.11
N ALA A 934 20.95 21.29 25.28
CA ALA A 934 21.83 20.15 25.49
C ALA A 934 21.39 18.93 24.68
N GLN A 935 20.08 18.60 24.65
CA GLN A 935 19.54 17.54 23.82
C GLN A 935 19.76 17.78 22.32
N ARG A 936 19.53 19.03 21.85
CA ARG A 936 19.80 19.42 20.48
C ARG A 936 21.29 19.20 20.13
N ASN A 937 22.21 19.68 20.96
CA ASN A 937 23.64 19.56 20.72
C ASN A 937 24.12 18.09 20.74
N ASP A 938 23.58 17.27 21.64
CA ASP A 938 23.86 15.82 21.67
C ASP A 938 23.40 15.12 20.37
N LEU A 939 22.21 15.46 19.89
CA LEU A 939 21.67 14.93 18.62
C LEU A 939 22.50 15.37 17.42
N ILE A 940 22.96 16.63 17.38
CA ILE A 940 23.85 17.10 16.32
C ILE A 940 25.18 16.36 16.37
N SER A 941 25.77 16.16 17.57
CA SER A 941 27.01 15.40 17.70
C SER A 941 26.86 13.93 17.27
N GLN A 942 25.70 13.31 17.53
CA GLN A 942 25.42 11.97 17.01
C GLN A 942 25.34 11.94 15.49
N LEU A 943 24.74 12.95 14.85
CA LEU A 943 24.68 13.08 13.40
C LEU A 943 26.06 13.34 12.79
N GLU A 944 26.90 14.17 13.44
CA GLU A 944 28.29 14.40 13.03
C GLU A 944 29.09 13.10 13.01
N GLY A 945 28.93 12.25 14.03
CA GLY A 945 29.55 10.93 14.06
C GLY A 945 29.12 10.00 12.91
N GLN A 946 27.92 10.17 12.38
CA GLN A 946 27.43 9.39 11.23
C GLN A 946 27.96 9.89 9.88
N LEU A 947 28.50 11.11 9.81
CA LEU A 947 29.15 11.65 8.61
C LEU A 947 30.55 11.05 8.35
N GLU A 948 31.18 10.43 9.37
CA GLU A 948 32.46 9.75 9.18
C GLU A 948 32.34 8.69 8.09
N GLN A 949 33.20 8.79 7.09
CA GLN A 949 33.18 7.90 5.92
C GLN A 949 34.21 6.80 6.07
N GLN A 950 33.78 5.56 5.85
CA GLN A 950 34.68 4.44 5.61
C GLN A 950 34.76 4.17 4.12
N VAL A 951 35.95 4.23 3.55
CA VAL A 951 36.19 4.08 2.11
C VAL A 951 37.05 2.85 1.87
N GLU A 952 36.49 1.85 1.20
CA GLU A 952 37.22 0.67 0.73
C GLU A 952 37.38 0.74 -0.79
N GLU A 953 38.54 0.31 -1.28
CA GLU A 953 38.88 0.32 -2.70
C GLU A 953 39.41 -1.03 -3.14
N HIS A 954 38.80 -1.60 -4.18
CA HIS A 954 39.25 -2.85 -4.80
C HIS A 954 39.48 -2.66 -6.29
N THR A 955 40.68 -3.00 -6.78
CA THR A 955 40.93 -3.06 -8.21
C THR A 955 40.29 -4.33 -8.78
N LEU A 956 39.36 -4.18 -9.71
CA LEU A 956 38.71 -5.30 -10.39
C LEU A 956 39.58 -5.86 -11.50
N PHE A 957 40.08 -4.96 -12.37
CA PHE A 957 41.09 -5.32 -13.39
C PHE A 957 41.84 -4.09 -13.89
N THR A 958 42.99 -4.35 -14.52
CA THR A 958 43.75 -3.37 -15.32
C THR A 958 44.10 -4.03 -16.66
N ILE A 959 43.84 -3.33 -17.76
CA ILE A 959 43.99 -3.83 -19.14
C ILE A 959 44.76 -2.84 -20.00
N GLU A 960 45.41 -3.33 -21.03
CA GLU A 960 45.82 -2.54 -22.18
C GLU A 960 44.62 -2.35 -23.12
N TRP A 961 44.44 -1.14 -23.66
CA TRP A 961 43.39 -0.87 -24.63
C TRP A 961 43.96 -0.33 -25.95
N GLU A 962 43.26 -0.62 -27.04
CA GLU A 962 43.50 -0.08 -28.37
C GLU A 962 42.17 0.22 -29.01
N LEU A 963 42.00 1.41 -29.62
CA LEU A 963 40.78 1.78 -30.34
C LEU A 963 41.06 1.67 -31.86
N ALA A 964 40.50 0.66 -32.49
CA ALA A 964 40.67 0.35 -33.91
C ALA A 964 39.64 1.10 -34.78
#